data_4854ad63bc767628e2b95bc2955ce56c
#
_entry.id   4854ad63bc767628e2b95bc2955ce56c
#
_cell.length_a   1.000
_cell.length_b   1.000
_cell.length_c   1.000
_cell.angle_alpha   90.00
_cell.angle_beta   90.00
_cell.angle_gamma   90.00
#
_symmetry.space_group_name_H-M   'P 1'
#
loop_
_entity.id
_entity.type
_entity.pdbx_description
1 polymer ?
#
loop_
_entity_poly.entity_id
_entity_poly.type
_entity_poly.pdbx_seq_one_letter_code
_entity_poly.pdbx_strand_id
1 'polypeptide(L)'
;MIQSTQPITALLKLWESERLITPLDRHFALEMAQLHKVDLHKAKSGIDLVNEQGEQAYSELFLLICALLSRQLSQQHTCLPIHQIRLDNPMQEPISNCQILCSHSEIIALLAQFNAISSPELEQANSPSTPIILDSGDLYLQRYHQFEIQVASYLTQLADAEVSELPAQLNTNSSTNISANTSAISSTLDMLFPQSDDMGVTDFDWQKISTATAFTKRLAVITGGPGTGKTTTVTKLLFLLTQHADMTIRLVAPTGKAAARLSESIKASKLRLKQELAPFADKIDLSSLIRVPEEASTLHRLLGVIPNSPKFRHHKDNPLRLDLLVVDEASMVDLPMMHKLLSALPEHARLILLGDQDQLASVEAGAVLADICAGLKQKNTRTNASDAKWQMRYSSDYSEYLSNLSGFDLSPFVSPLPKIGDSLCMLMHSHRFKGDAGIGQLAGAVNNSDKDRIMQVWQTGYDELQWIEHLKTNAGNSGLDELLTQAVSHYRHYLEMAKDSKDASEIIDCYNEFRVLCAMRAGEYGVDGINQGVTTALKQAKLITADTEFYLGRPVIIQSNDYNLGLFNGDIGLILPDMSSQGSYHSSYQSSVEDGNASTHAPRLMAHFIQADGSILKVLPARLPSHDTCFAMTVHKSQGSEFANVALVLPIWPSPAQKQLLTKELVYTAITRAKQHFTCLGSQAVFEHASLQATQRSSGLARRLWSQI
;
A
#
# COMPACT_ATOMS: atom_id res chain seq x y z
N MET A 1 17.71 -17.43 33.46
CA MET A 1 17.27 -17.14 32.08
C MET A 1 16.62 -15.76 31.99
N ILE A 2 15.74 -15.41 32.89
CA ILE A 2 15.15 -14.07 32.96
C ILE A 2 15.46 -13.46 34.33
N GLN A 3 15.78 -12.19 34.35
CA GLN A 3 15.84 -11.36 35.56
C GLN A 3 14.70 -10.35 35.45
N SER A 4 13.75 -10.40 36.38
CA SER A 4 12.60 -9.50 36.41
C SER A 4 12.28 -9.07 37.85
N THR A 5 11.64 -7.91 38.01
CA THR A 5 11.22 -7.38 39.31
C THR A 5 10.00 -8.11 39.89
N GLN A 6 9.24 -8.78 39.02
CA GLN A 6 8.00 -9.52 39.31
C GLN A 6 7.90 -10.74 38.41
N PRO A 7 7.10 -11.77 38.77
CA PRO A 7 6.80 -12.88 37.84
C PRO A 7 6.27 -12.36 36.50
N ILE A 8 6.64 -13.03 35.41
CA ILE A 8 6.25 -12.59 34.02
C ILE A 8 4.73 -12.47 33.89
N THR A 9 3.96 -13.34 34.53
CA THR A 9 2.48 -13.25 34.52
C THR A 9 1.95 -11.94 35.13
N ALA A 10 2.64 -11.38 36.15
CA ALA A 10 2.29 -10.10 36.71
C ALA A 10 2.76 -8.94 35.81
N LEU A 11 3.96 -9.05 35.21
CA LEU A 11 4.45 -8.08 34.24
C LEU A 11 3.54 -7.99 32.98
N LEU A 12 3.03 -9.11 32.50
CA LEU A 12 2.08 -9.09 31.37
C LEU A 12 0.79 -8.31 31.70
N LYS A 13 0.28 -8.40 32.95
CA LYS A 13 -0.87 -7.59 33.37
C LYS A 13 -0.51 -6.09 33.48
N LEU A 14 0.68 -5.78 33.97
CA LEU A 14 1.18 -4.41 34.05
C LEU A 14 1.32 -3.84 32.59
N TRP A 15 1.95 -4.57 31.71
CA TRP A 15 2.14 -4.13 30.31
C TRP A 15 0.80 -3.97 29.56
N GLU A 16 -0.21 -4.79 29.86
CA GLU A 16 -1.56 -4.60 29.34
C GLU A 16 -2.20 -3.32 29.88
N SER A 17 -2.09 -3.03 31.20
CA SER A 17 -2.62 -1.80 31.78
C SER A 17 -1.96 -0.55 31.24
N GLU A 18 -0.66 -0.62 30.92
CA GLU A 18 0.13 0.45 30.29
C GLU A 18 0.00 0.48 28.76
N ARG A 19 -0.82 -0.39 28.17
CA ARG A 19 -1.06 -0.50 26.72
C ARG A 19 0.18 -0.83 25.90
N LEU A 20 1.17 -1.48 26.48
CA LEU A 20 2.35 -1.98 25.77
C LEU A 20 2.06 -3.28 24.99
N ILE A 21 1.10 -4.05 25.51
CA ILE A 21 0.55 -5.24 24.86
C ILE A 21 -0.99 -5.18 24.90
N THR A 22 -1.62 -5.93 24.03
CA THR A 22 -3.08 -6.07 24.01
C THR A 22 -3.54 -7.21 24.94
N PRO A 23 -4.83 -7.23 25.37
CA PRO A 23 -5.39 -8.40 26.07
C PRO A 23 -5.18 -9.70 25.29
N LEU A 24 -5.25 -9.65 23.94
CA LEU A 24 -5.01 -10.82 23.09
C LEU A 24 -3.59 -11.37 23.26
N ASP A 25 -2.58 -10.48 23.28
CA ASP A 25 -1.18 -10.89 23.42
C ASP A 25 -0.94 -11.61 24.75
N ARG A 26 -1.51 -11.10 25.83
CA ARG A 26 -1.43 -11.74 27.15
C ARG A 26 -2.14 -13.09 27.17
N HIS A 27 -3.36 -13.16 26.66
CA HIS A 27 -4.12 -14.42 26.67
C HIS A 27 -3.46 -15.47 25.77
N PHE A 28 -2.99 -15.08 24.57
CA PHE A 28 -2.23 -15.96 23.71
C PHE A 28 -1.01 -16.57 24.43
N ALA A 29 -0.21 -15.75 25.10
CA ALA A 29 0.96 -16.23 25.83
C ALA A 29 0.58 -17.25 26.92
N LEU A 30 -0.49 -16.97 27.67
CA LEU A 30 -0.97 -17.88 28.73
C LEU A 30 -1.48 -19.21 28.17
N GLU A 31 -2.24 -19.20 27.07
CA GLU A 31 -2.74 -20.41 26.42
C GLU A 31 -1.58 -21.26 25.86
N MET A 32 -0.60 -20.65 25.22
CA MET A 32 0.58 -21.37 24.72
C MET A 32 1.38 -21.99 25.88
N ALA A 33 1.51 -21.31 27.02
CA ALA A 33 2.16 -21.85 28.20
C ALA A 33 1.38 -23.03 28.83
N GLN A 34 0.04 -23.02 28.75
CA GLN A 34 -0.77 -24.16 29.19
C GLN A 34 -0.60 -25.37 28.28
N LEU A 35 -0.60 -25.19 26.97
CA LEU A 35 -0.34 -26.27 26.00
C LEU A 35 1.02 -26.93 26.26
N HIS A 36 2.01 -26.14 26.65
CA HIS A 36 3.34 -26.67 26.98
C HIS A 36 3.37 -27.46 28.30
N LYS A 37 2.65 -27.04 29.36
CA LYS A 37 2.64 -27.68 30.67
C LYS A 37 2.12 -29.15 30.65
N VAL A 38 1.24 -29.47 29.74
CA VAL A 38 0.67 -30.81 29.62
C VAL A 38 1.72 -31.87 29.22
N ASP A 39 2.83 -31.44 28.59
CA ASP A 39 3.85 -32.35 28.03
C ASP A 39 5.21 -32.32 28.74
N LEU A 40 5.44 -31.41 29.69
CA LEU A 40 6.70 -31.37 30.48
C LEU A 40 6.97 -32.67 31.25
N HIS A 41 5.93 -33.47 31.56
CA HIS A 41 6.07 -34.80 32.17
C HIS A 41 6.60 -35.87 31.22
N LYS A 42 6.60 -35.62 29.90
CA LYS A 42 7.09 -36.59 28.88
C LYS A 42 8.52 -36.36 28.43
N ALA A 43 9.03 -35.13 28.57
CA ALA A 43 10.37 -34.73 28.12
C ALA A 43 11.51 -35.13 29.08
N LYS A 44 11.27 -36.06 30.02
CA LYS A 44 12.22 -36.48 31.08
C LYS A 44 13.43 -37.32 30.63
N SER A 45 13.74 -37.36 29.37
CA SER A 45 14.89 -38.17 28.91
C SER A 45 15.89 -37.34 28.09
N GLY A 46 16.74 -36.59 28.75
CA GLY A 46 17.94 -36.12 28.07
C GLY A 46 18.68 -34.86 28.56
N ILE A 47 18.13 -34.06 29.45
CA ILE A 47 18.85 -32.90 29.99
C ILE A 47 18.67 -32.85 31.49
N ASP A 48 19.78 -33.02 32.24
CA ASP A 48 19.86 -32.86 33.70
C ASP A 48 19.69 -31.38 34.11
N LEU A 49 18.56 -30.74 33.77
CA LEU A 49 18.22 -29.39 34.19
C LEU A 49 17.04 -29.40 35.14
N VAL A 50 17.04 -30.28 36.16
CA VAL A 50 15.84 -30.47 36.97
C VAL A 50 16.11 -30.04 38.41
N ASN A 51 16.13 -28.71 38.58
CA ASN A 51 15.65 -28.09 39.84
C ASN A 51 14.33 -27.40 39.50
N GLU A 52 13.31 -27.42 40.38
CA GLU A 52 12.02 -26.73 40.23
C GLU A 52 12.17 -25.25 39.82
N GLN A 53 13.26 -24.60 40.25
CA GLN A 53 13.63 -23.24 39.84
C GLN A 53 13.99 -23.12 38.35
N GLY A 54 14.59 -24.16 37.76
CA GLY A 54 14.89 -24.22 36.35
C GLY A 54 13.66 -24.36 35.48
N GLU A 55 12.70 -25.20 35.85
CA GLU A 55 11.42 -25.39 35.16
C GLU A 55 10.57 -24.11 35.14
N GLN A 56 10.56 -23.37 36.28
CA GLN A 56 9.86 -22.10 36.37
C GLN A 56 10.50 -21.04 35.46
N ALA A 57 11.83 -20.91 35.46
CA ALA A 57 12.55 -19.94 34.61
C ALA A 57 12.38 -20.24 33.12
N TYR A 58 12.25 -21.52 32.77
CA TYR A 58 11.95 -21.98 31.42
C TYR A 58 10.54 -21.57 30.98
N SER A 59 9.56 -21.82 31.81
CA SER A 59 8.16 -21.46 31.58
C SER A 59 7.97 -19.95 31.44
N GLU A 60 8.70 -19.16 32.23
CA GLU A 60 8.66 -17.69 32.15
C GLU A 60 9.28 -17.15 30.85
N LEU A 61 10.40 -17.72 30.38
CA LEU A 61 10.99 -17.35 29.09
C LEU A 61 10.03 -17.65 27.94
N PHE A 62 9.44 -18.83 27.93
CA PHE A 62 8.47 -19.22 26.89
C PHE A 62 7.27 -18.27 26.88
N LEU A 63 6.72 -17.95 28.05
CA LEU A 63 5.59 -17.03 28.21
C LEU A 63 5.94 -15.62 27.65
N LEU A 64 7.15 -15.12 27.98
CA LEU A 64 7.63 -13.85 27.47
C LEU A 64 7.76 -13.86 25.94
N ILE A 65 8.39 -14.89 25.37
CA ILE A 65 8.60 -15.01 23.92
C ILE A 65 7.25 -15.11 23.18
N CYS A 66 6.28 -15.86 23.72
CA CYS A 66 4.94 -15.92 23.12
C CYS A 66 4.22 -14.56 23.15
N ALA A 67 4.36 -13.80 24.24
CA ALA A 67 3.81 -12.44 24.33
C ALA A 67 4.46 -11.50 23.30
N LEU A 68 5.78 -11.58 23.14
CA LEU A 68 6.51 -10.80 22.15
C LEU A 68 6.10 -11.20 20.72
N LEU A 69 5.92 -12.50 20.42
CA LEU A 69 5.46 -12.97 19.11
C LEU A 69 4.08 -12.41 18.77
N SER A 70 3.13 -12.50 19.70
CA SER A 70 1.77 -11.97 19.47
C SER A 70 1.79 -10.45 19.29
N ARG A 71 2.59 -9.73 20.10
CA ARG A 71 2.78 -8.28 19.96
C ARG A 71 3.33 -7.91 18.58
N GLN A 72 4.30 -8.65 18.06
CA GLN A 72 4.87 -8.41 16.73
C GLN A 72 3.78 -8.51 15.63
N LEU A 73 2.90 -9.50 15.72
CA LEU A 73 1.78 -9.62 14.79
C LEU A 73 0.80 -8.44 14.89
N SER A 74 0.52 -7.99 16.12
CA SER A 74 -0.28 -6.78 16.38
C SER A 74 0.37 -5.51 15.80
N GLN A 75 1.69 -5.51 15.63
CA GLN A 75 2.50 -4.48 14.98
C GLN A 75 2.74 -4.72 13.48
N GLN A 76 1.96 -5.63 12.86
CA GLN A 76 1.97 -5.91 11.41
C GLN A 76 3.22 -6.65 10.90
N HIS A 77 4.05 -7.23 11.77
CA HIS A 77 5.10 -8.16 11.39
C HIS A 77 4.50 -9.55 11.10
N THR A 78 5.17 -10.38 10.32
CA THR A 78 4.74 -11.76 10.07
C THR A 78 5.46 -12.77 10.96
N CYS A 79 6.60 -12.37 11.53
CA CYS A 79 7.42 -13.19 12.42
C CYS A 79 8.08 -12.35 13.52
N LEU A 80 8.63 -13.04 14.51
CA LEU A 80 9.54 -12.49 15.53
C LEU A 80 10.96 -13.01 15.26
N PRO A 81 11.87 -12.22 14.67
CA PRO A 81 13.27 -12.58 14.54
C PRO A 81 13.93 -12.61 15.92
N ILE A 82 14.37 -13.80 16.35
CA ILE A 82 14.96 -13.97 17.69
C ILE A 82 16.19 -13.09 17.88
N HIS A 83 17.01 -12.94 16.85
CA HIS A 83 18.24 -12.12 16.90
C HIS A 83 17.99 -10.61 17.08
N GLN A 84 16.75 -10.14 16.83
CA GLN A 84 16.36 -8.73 17.01
C GLN A 84 15.78 -8.44 18.40
N ILE A 85 15.54 -9.45 19.23
CA ILE A 85 15.07 -9.24 20.60
C ILE A 85 16.18 -8.53 21.40
N ARG A 86 15.85 -7.39 21.98
CA ARG A 86 16.76 -6.69 22.89
C ARG A 86 16.79 -7.42 24.24
N LEU A 87 17.89 -8.10 24.52
CA LEU A 87 18.01 -8.93 25.74
C LEU A 87 17.97 -8.10 27.02
N ASP A 88 18.50 -6.89 26.97
CA ASP A 88 18.51 -5.93 28.09
C ASP A 88 17.14 -5.31 28.36
N ASN A 89 16.31 -5.18 27.33
CA ASN A 89 14.98 -4.58 27.39
C ASN A 89 14.06 -5.14 26.30
N PRO A 90 13.45 -6.34 26.50
CA PRO A 90 12.65 -7.01 25.46
C PRO A 90 11.44 -6.21 24.97
N MET A 91 10.89 -5.35 25.81
CA MET A 91 9.75 -4.49 25.45
C MET A 91 10.18 -3.18 24.80
N GLN A 92 11.47 -2.82 24.87
CA GLN A 92 12.04 -1.56 24.38
C GLN A 92 11.42 -0.31 25.05
N GLU A 93 10.87 -0.46 26.25
CA GLU A 93 10.20 0.58 27.02
C GLU A 93 10.81 0.68 28.42
N PRO A 94 10.83 1.86 29.07
CA PRO A 94 11.37 2.03 30.40
C PRO A 94 10.72 1.14 31.47
N ILE A 95 9.44 0.80 31.28
CA ILE A 95 8.62 -0.01 32.21
C ILE A 95 8.79 -1.53 31.95
N SER A 96 9.68 -1.93 31.06
CA SER A 96 9.91 -3.35 30.78
C SER A 96 10.21 -4.17 32.04
N ASN A 97 11.07 -3.69 32.93
CA ASN A 97 11.43 -4.32 34.21
C ASN A 97 11.83 -5.79 34.09
N CYS A 98 12.36 -6.17 32.91
CA CYS A 98 12.70 -7.53 32.55
C CYS A 98 13.95 -7.54 31.65
N GLN A 99 14.88 -8.48 31.94
CA GLN A 99 16.05 -8.76 31.15
C GLN A 99 16.15 -10.26 30.84
N ILE A 100 16.58 -10.60 29.65
CA ILE A 100 16.88 -11.98 29.25
C ILE A 100 18.38 -12.19 29.42
N LEU A 101 18.76 -13.18 30.23
CA LEU A 101 20.16 -13.42 30.59
C LEU A 101 20.87 -14.44 29.67
N CYS A 102 20.09 -15.15 28.82
CA CYS A 102 20.63 -16.09 27.83
C CYS A 102 20.86 -15.41 26.47
N SER A 103 21.79 -15.93 25.70
CA SER A 103 22.08 -15.47 24.34
C SER A 103 20.97 -15.86 23.35
N HIS A 104 20.91 -15.19 22.20
CA HIS A 104 19.95 -15.53 21.13
C HIS A 104 20.05 -16.98 20.65
N SER A 105 21.27 -17.52 20.55
CA SER A 105 21.49 -18.93 20.18
C SER A 105 20.96 -19.91 21.24
N GLU A 106 21.13 -19.58 22.51
CA GLU A 106 20.54 -20.37 23.60
C GLU A 106 19.02 -20.29 23.58
N ILE A 107 18.42 -19.13 23.32
CA ILE A 107 16.97 -18.98 23.15
C ILE A 107 16.48 -19.90 22.03
N ILE A 108 17.11 -19.87 20.84
CA ILE A 108 16.74 -20.73 19.69
C ILE A 108 16.82 -22.21 20.08
N ALA A 109 17.93 -22.65 20.72
CA ALA A 109 18.12 -24.03 21.15
C ALA A 109 17.05 -24.47 22.16
N LEU A 110 16.65 -23.56 23.06
CA LEU A 110 15.59 -23.82 24.04
C LEU A 110 14.21 -23.90 23.36
N LEU A 111 13.90 -22.98 22.47
CA LEU A 111 12.61 -22.96 21.76
C LEU A 111 12.37 -24.23 20.93
N ALA A 112 13.43 -24.78 20.34
CA ALA A 112 13.35 -26.03 19.59
C ALA A 112 12.95 -27.27 20.43
N GLN A 113 12.98 -27.16 21.77
CA GLN A 113 12.61 -28.25 22.68
C GLN A 113 11.16 -28.18 23.16
N PHE A 114 10.43 -27.12 22.82
CA PHE A 114 9.03 -26.97 23.23
C PHE A 114 8.08 -27.70 22.28
N ASN A 115 7.17 -28.51 22.82
CA ASN A 115 6.20 -29.26 21.99
C ASN A 115 5.19 -28.39 21.25
N ALA A 116 5.00 -27.15 21.69
CA ALA A 116 4.17 -26.16 20.99
C ALA A 116 4.89 -25.54 19.79
N ILE A 117 6.17 -25.84 19.60
CA ILE A 117 7.02 -25.30 18.53
C ILE A 117 7.55 -26.45 17.69
N SER A 118 7.38 -26.36 16.37
CA SER A 118 8.06 -27.24 15.43
C SER A 118 9.10 -26.47 14.62
N SER A 119 10.07 -27.19 14.10
CA SER A 119 11.07 -26.66 13.18
C SER A 119 11.07 -27.48 11.89
N PRO A 120 10.92 -26.86 10.71
CA PRO A 120 10.95 -27.56 9.43
C PRO A 120 12.24 -28.36 9.20
N GLU A 121 13.33 -27.96 9.84
CA GLU A 121 14.65 -28.65 9.77
C GLU A 121 14.69 -29.95 10.57
N LEU A 122 13.77 -30.14 11.53
CA LEU A 122 13.70 -31.28 12.44
C LEU A 122 12.50 -32.21 12.18
N GLU A 123 11.57 -31.82 11.31
CA GLU A 123 10.33 -32.57 11.09
C GLU A 123 10.52 -33.77 10.15
N GLN A 124 10.11 -34.92 10.63
CA GLN A 124 9.72 -36.04 9.79
C GLN A 124 8.31 -35.79 9.22
N ALA A 125 8.05 -36.26 8.01
CA ALA A 125 6.86 -35.95 7.18
C ALA A 125 5.47 -36.20 7.83
N ASN A 126 5.37 -36.63 9.08
CA ASN A 126 4.14 -36.97 9.82
C ASN A 126 4.01 -36.27 11.19
N SER A 127 4.78 -35.23 11.47
CA SER A 127 4.66 -34.52 12.76
C SER A 127 3.35 -33.76 12.87
N PRO A 128 2.68 -33.77 14.04
CA PRO A 128 1.46 -32.99 14.22
C PRO A 128 1.73 -31.48 14.07
N SER A 129 0.82 -30.77 13.42
CA SER A 129 0.89 -29.35 13.22
C SER A 129 0.91 -28.60 14.56
N THR A 130 1.98 -27.87 14.85
CA THR A 130 2.14 -27.05 16.04
C THR A 130 1.67 -25.61 15.79
N PRO A 131 1.19 -24.88 16.81
CA PRO A 131 0.73 -23.50 16.63
C PRO A 131 1.85 -22.50 16.30
N ILE A 132 3.08 -22.82 16.66
CA ILE A 132 4.25 -21.95 16.49
C ILE A 132 5.32 -22.71 15.69
N ILE A 133 5.98 -22.01 14.76
CA ILE A 133 7.04 -22.54 13.91
C ILE A 133 8.30 -21.73 14.14
N LEU A 134 9.42 -22.41 14.36
CA LEU A 134 10.75 -21.83 14.40
C LEU A 134 11.48 -22.19 13.10
N ASP A 135 11.73 -21.21 12.25
CA ASP A 135 12.37 -21.39 10.95
C ASP A 135 13.49 -20.38 10.75
N SER A 136 14.71 -20.88 10.57
CA SER A 136 15.91 -20.07 10.30
C SER A 136 16.16 -18.95 11.33
N GLY A 137 15.83 -19.21 12.62
CA GLY A 137 15.98 -18.26 13.71
C GLY A 137 14.84 -17.23 13.86
N ASP A 138 13.79 -17.34 13.05
CA ASP A 138 12.58 -16.54 13.14
C ASP A 138 11.42 -17.39 13.69
N LEU A 139 10.64 -16.79 14.59
CA LEU A 139 9.48 -17.44 15.20
C LEU A 139 8.19 -16.94 14.56
N TYR A 140 7.34 -17.87 14.14
CA TYR A 140 6.09 -17.59 13.44
C TYR A 140 4.88 -18.20 14.15
N LEU A 141 3.72 -17.60 13.98
CA LEU A 141 2.49 -18.40 14.04
C LEU A 141 2.42 -19.27 12.78
N GLN A 142 2.02 -20.53 12.93
CA GLN A 142 1.93 -21.52 11.85
C GLN A 142 1.22 -20.97 10.60
N ARG A 143 0.13 -20.23 10.78
CA ARG A 143 -0.65 -19.67 9.68
C ARG A 143 0.16 -18.70 8.83
N TYR A 144 0.93 -17.79 9.44
CA TYR A 144 1.75 -16.81 8.71
C TYR A 144 2.96 -17.47 8.05
N HIS A 145 3.56 -18.46 8.71
CA HIS A 145 4.62 -19.28 8.13
C HIS A 145 4.15 -19.97 6.84
N GLN A 146 2.97 -20.62 6.88
CA GLN A 146 2.36 -21.25 5.71
C GLN A 146 2.08 -20.25 4.59
N PHE A 147 1.56 -19.06 4.91
CA PHE A 147 1.33 -18.02 3.91
C PHE A 147 2.63 -17.59 3.24
N GLU A 148 3.71 -17.37 3.98
CA GLU A 148 5.00 -17.01 3.40
C GLU A 148 5.55 -18.07 2.47
N ILE A 149 5.56 -19.34 2.92
CA ILE A 149 6.04 -20.46 2.10
C ILE A 149 5.24 -20.57 0.81
N GLN A 150 3.92 -20.54 0.90
CA GLN A 150 3.06 -20.72 -0.27
C GLN A 150 3.16 -19.54 -1.22
N VAL A 151 3.19 -18.30 -0.71
CA VAL A 151 3.40 -17.10 -1.54
C VAL A 151 4.76 -17.16 -2.24
N ALA A 152 5.84 -17.50 -1.52
CA ALA A 152 7.16 -17.65 -2.12
C ALA A 152 7.15 -18.74 -3.21
N SER A 153 6.57 -19.88 -2.93
CA SER A 153 6.47 -20.99 -3.90
C SER A 153 5.70 -20.59 -5.16
N TYR A 154 4.52 -19.98 -5.02
CA TYR A 154 3.73 -19.52 -6.17
C TYR A 154 4.46 -18.47 -7.00
N LEU A 155 5.08 -17.48 -6.35
CA LEU A 155 5.83 -16.42 -7.05
C LEU A 155 7.05 -16.99 -7.79
N THR A 156 7.79 -17.92 -7.17
CA THR A 156 8.92 -18.58 -7.81
C THR A 156 8.46 -19.44 -9.00
N GLN A 157 7.38 -20.22 -8.85
CA GLN A 157 6.83 -21.01 -9.94
C GLN A 157 6.39 -20.14 -11.13
N LEU A 158 5.77 -18.98 -10.86
CA LEU A 158 5.39 -18.04 -11.91
C LEU A 158 6.62 -17.37 -12.57
N ALA A 159 7.68 -17.07 -11.80
CA ALA A 159 8.89 -16.45 -12.30
C ALA A 159 9.72 -17.41 -13.15
N ASP A 160 9.79 -18.69 -12.76
CA ASP A 160 10.54 -19.75 -13.44
C ASP A 160 9.81 -20.31 -14.66
N ALA A 161 8.48 -20.12 -14.73
CA ALA A 161 7.68 -20.61 -15.84
C ALA A 161 7.99 -19.82 -17.09
N GLU A 162 8.57 -20.51 -18.07
CA GLU A 162 8.68 -19.97 -19.43
C GLU A 162 7.30 -19.75 -20.01
N VAL A 163 7.13 -18.66 -20.76
CA VAL A 163 5.93 -18.46 -21.61
C VAL A 163 6.08 -19.42 -22.78
N SER A 164 5.79 -20.70 -22.56
CA SER A 164 5.83 -21.74 -23.59
C SER A 164 4.75 -21.54 -24.67
N GLU A 165 3.85 -20.60 -24.46
CA GLU A 165 2.80 -20.22 -25.38
C GLU A 165 2.80 -18.70 -25.65
N LEU A 166 3.88 -18.19 -26.23
CA LEU A 166 3.68 -17.27 -27.34
C LEU A 166 2.81 -18.03 -28.34
N PRO A 167 1.76 -17.43 -28.97
CA PRO A 167 0.72 -18.17 -29.69
C PRO A 167 1.29 -19.26 -30.59
N ALA A 168 0.62 -20.40 -30.69
CA ALA A 168 1.06 -21.62 -31.40
C ALA A 168 1.50 -21.43 -32.86
N GLN A 169 1.37 -20.23 -33.43
CA GLN A 169 1.98 -19.81 -34.69
C GLN A 169 3.50 -19.56 -34.57
N LEU A 170 4.07 -19.52 -33.34
CA LEU A 170 5.49 -19.33 -33.07
C LEU A 170 6.24 -20.65 -32.81
N ASN A 171 5.52 -21.76 -32.62
CA ASN A 171 6.08 -23.11 -32.39
C ASN A 171 6.38 -23.87 -33.66
N THR A 172 7.00 -23.24 -34.63
CA THR A 172 7.65 -23.99 -35.74
C THR A 172 9.12 -24.14 -35.44
N ASN A 173 9.56 -25.40 -35.27
CA ASN A 173 10.92 -25.87 -34.91
C ASN A 173 12.04 -25.42 -35.89
N SER A 174 12.17 -24.15 -36.17
CA SER A 174 13.32 -23.63 -36.93
C SER A 174 13.82 -22.31 -36.31
N SER A 175 15.12 -22.26 -36.07
CA SER A 175 15.85 -21.10 -35.52
C SER A 175 15.60 -19.79 -36.31
N THR A 176 15.21 -19.88 -37.59
CA THR A 176 14.85 -18.75 -38.43
C THR A 176 13.54 -18.07 -38.04
N ASN A 177 12.57 -18.81 -37.45
CA ASN A 177 11.26 -18.22 -37.08
C ASN A 177 11.31 -17.47 -35.72
N ILE A 178 12.21 -17.86 -34.84
CA ILE A 178 12.40 -17.16 -33.57
C ILE A 178 12.96 -15.75 -33.82
N SER A 179 13.94 -15.62 -34.68
CA SER A 179 14.56 -14.32 -35.04
C SER A 179 13.55 -13.38 -35.73
N ALA A 180 12.70 -13.90 -36.62
CA ALA A 180 11.69 -13.12 -37.32
C ALA A 180 10.60 -12.58 -36.38
N ASN A 181 10.20 -13.38 -35.40
CA ASN A 181 9.19 -12.99 -34.39
C ASN A 181 9.72 -11.99 -33.39
N THR A 182 10.96 -12.16 -32.91
CA THR A 182 11.62 -11.19 -32.04
C THR A 182 11.75 -9.83 -32.73
N SER A 183 12.07 -9.82 -34.03
CA SER A 183 12.14 -8.61 -34.85
C SER A 183 10.77 -7.92 -35.00
N ALA A 184 9.68 -8.67 -35.17
CA ALA A 184 8.34 -8.11 -35.26
C ALA A 184 7.88 -7.47 -33.94
N ILE A 185 8.14 -8.13 -32.80
CA ILE A 185 7.83 -7.61 -31.48
C ILE A 185 8.68 -6.37 -31.16
N SER A 186 9.99 -6.42 -31.45
CA SER A 186 10.90 -5.28 -31.29
C SER A 186 10.42 -4.07 -32.09
N SER A 187 10.03 -4.26 -33.34
CA SER A 187 9.50 -3.16 -34.18
C SER A 187 8.19 -2.58 -33.62
N THR A 188 7.33 -3.40 -33.04
CA THR A 188 6.12 -2.92 -32.36
C THR A 188 6.43 -2.16 -31.09
N LEU A 189 7.42 -2.62 -30.30
CA LEU A 189 7.91 -1.89 -29.14
C LEU A 189 8.51 -0.54 -29.51
N ASP A 190 9.24 -0.44 -30.64
CA ASP A 190 9.76 0.83 -31.13
C ASP A 190 8.65 1.83 -31.52
N MET A 191 7.55 1.34 -32.08
CA MET A 191 6.38 2.19 -32.37
C MET A 191 5.63 2.61 -31.12
N LEU A 192 5.54 1.74 -30.12
CA LEU A 192 4.90 2.05 -28.82
C LEU A 192 5.73 3.00 -27.95
N PHE A 193 7.05 2.94 -28.05
CA PHE A 193 8.00 3.72 -27.27
C PHE A 193 9.03 4.38 -28.20
N PRO A 194 8.61 5.43 -28.95
CA PRO A 194 9.54 6.15 -29.81
C PRO A 194 10.63 6.82 -28.97
N GLN A 195 11.88 6.72 -29.43
CA GLN A 195 12.98 7.41 -28.77
C GLN A 195 12.74 8.92 -28.83
N SER A 196 12.85 9.58 -27.67
CA SER A 196 12.81 11.04 -27.61
C SER A 196 14.21 11.61 -27.89
N ASP A 197 14.27 12.71 -28.62
CA ASP A 197 15.53 13.41 -28.93
C ASP A 197 16.29 13.88 -27.66
N ASP A 198 15.61 13.96 -26.53
CA ASP A 198 16.16 14.35 -25.23
C ASP A 198 16.82 13.20 -24.44
N MET A 199 16.73 11.95 -24.91
CA MET A 199 17.41 10.82 -24.22
C MET A 199 18.89 10.79 -24.56
N GLY A 200 19.74 10.86 -23.53
CA GLY A 200 21.18 10.66 -23.69
C GLY A 200 21.52 9.25 -24.15
N VAL A 201 22.69 9.06 -24.76
CA VAL A 201 23.17 7.76 -25.29
C VAL A 201 23.24 6.66 -24.20
N THR A 202 23.24 7.04 -22.93
CA THR A 202 23.34 6.15 -21.76
C THR A 202 22.03 5.96 -21.00
N ASP A 203 20.95 6.57 -21.47
CA ASP A 203 19.67 6.52 -20.76
C ASP A 203 18.85 5.30 -21.23
N PHE A 204 18.20 4.63 -20.26
CA PHE A 204 17.36 3.47 -20.48
C PHE A 204 15.88 3.88 -20.47
N ASP A 205 15.12 3.48 -21.49
CA ASP A 205 13.66 3.55 -21.43
C ASP A 205 13.10 2.37 -20.62
N TRP A 206 12.97 2.60 -19.31
CA TRP A 206 12.47 1.60 -18.37
C TRP A 206 10.99 1.24 -18.63
N GLN A 207 10.20 2.07 -19.31
CA GLN A 207 8.83 1.72 -19.71
C GLN A 207 8.85 0.67 -20.83
N LYS A 208 9.70 0.85 -21.84
CA LYS A 208 9.91 -0.11 -22.93
C LYS A 208 10.45 -1.43 -22.40
N ILE A 209 11.48 -1.39 -21.55
CA ILE A 209 12.09 -2.56 -20.91
C ILE A 209 11.06 -3.30 -20.05
N SER A 210 10.26 -2.59 -19.24
CA SER A 210 9.17 -3.18 -18.44
C SER A 210 8.13 -3.88 -19.29
N THR A 211 7.76 -3.26 -20.42
CA THR A 211 6.79 -3.84 -21.35
C THR A 211 7.34 -5.11 -21.97
N ALA A 212 8.60 -5.10 -22.41
CA ALA A 212 9.29 -6.29 -22.94
C ALA A 212 9.37 -7.41 -21.87
N THR A 213 9.75 -7.07 -20.62
CA THR A 213 9.77 -8.03 -19.51
C THR A 213 8.40 -8.65 -19.25
N ALA A 214 7.36 -7.82 -19.11
CA ALA A 214 6.01 -8.31 -18.82
C ALA A 214 5.37 -9.05 -20.02
N PHE A 215 5.82 -8.78 -21.23
CA PHE A 215 5.40 -9.53 -22.42
C PHE A 215 5.96 -10.95 -22.42
N THR A 216 7.18 -11.16 -21.93
CA THR A 216 7.91 -12.42 -22.00
C THR A 216 7.79 -13.31 -20.75
N LYS A 217 7.41 -12.77 -19.60
CA LYS A 217 7.32 -13.49 -18.32
C LYS A 217 5.87 -13.74 -17.89
N ARG A 218 5.64 -14.82 -17.15
CA ARG A 218 4.33 -15.08 -16.53
C ARG A 218 4.12 -14.25 -15.27
N LEU A 219 5.19 -13.97 -14.51
CA LEU A 219 5.20 -12.98 -13.45
C LEU A 219 5.91 -11.74 -13.95
N ALA A 220 5.29 -10.58 -13.79
CA ALA A 220 5.96 -9.30 -13.97
C ALA A 220 5.61 -8.36 -12.82
N VAL A 221 6.63 -7.76 -12.21
CA VAL A 221 6.46 -6.75 -11.16
C VAL A 221 7.02 -5.44 -11.68
N ILE A 222 6.12 -4.51 -11.99
CA ILE A 222 6.49 -3.18 -12.47
C ILE A 222 6.32 -2.20 -11.32
N THR A 223 7.44 -1.77 -10.77
CA THR A 223 7.47 -0.87 -9.62
C THR A 223 8.03 0.49 -10.00
N GLY A 224 7.73 1.50 -9.20
CA GLY A 224 8.22 2.87 -9.40
C GLY A 224 7.37 3.89 -8.70
N GLY A 225 7.94 5.06 -8.48
CA GLY A 225 7.27 6.18 -7.81
C GLY A 225 6.04 6.71 -8.55
N PRO A 226 5.32 7.64 -7.95
CA PRO A 226 4.19 8.30 -8.61
C PRO A 226 4.62 9.07 -9.84
N GLY A 227 3.80 9.03 -10.88
CA GLY A 227 4.07 9.73 -12.13
C GLY A 227 5.12 9.09 -13.04
N THR A 228 5.61 7.88 -12.74
CA THR A 228 6.55 7.15 -13.60
C THR A 228 5.90 6.50 -14.82
N GLY A 229 4.58 6.61 -14.97
CA GLY A 229 3.84 6.10 -16.13
C GLY A 229 3.45 4.63 -16.04
N LYS A 230 3.38 4.02 -14.84
CA LYS A 230 2.99 2.61 -14.65
C LYS A 230 1.74 2.22 -15.43
N THR A 231 0.65 2.97 -15.30
CA THR A 231 -0.63 2.67 -15.98
C THR A 231 -0.53 2.82 -17.51
N THR A 232 0.21 3.83 -17.99
CA THR A 232 0.48 3.99 -19.43
C THR A 232 1.28 2.83 -19.98
N THR A 233 2.33 2.41 -19.28
CA THR A 233 3.16 1.23 -19.62
C THR A 233 2.31 -0.02 -19.72
N VAL A 234 1.44 -0.25 -18.73
CA VAL A 234 0.52 -1.42 -18.75
C VAL A 234 -0.50 -1.32 -19.87
N THR A 235 -1.05 -0.15 -20.19
CA THR A 235 -1.98 -0.01 -21.33
C THR A 235 -1.31 -0.38 -22.64
N LYS A 236 -0.06 0.06 -22.86
CA LYS A 236 0.75 -0.31 -24.02
C LYS A 236 1.06 -1.82 -24.05
N LEU A 237 1.39 -2.40 -22.91
CA LEU A 237 1.58 -3.85 -22.77
C LEU A 237 0.31 -4.63 -23.08
N LEU A 238 -0.83 -4.25 -22.53
CA LEU A 238 -2.12 -4.92 -22.80
C LEU A 238 -2.48 -4.84 -24.27
N PHE A 239 -2.25 -3.70 -24.90
CA PHE A 239 -2.40 -3.55 -26.33
C PHE A 239 -1.48 -4.51 -27.11
N LEU A 240 -0.19 -4.57 -26.76
CA LEU A 240 0.77 -5.48 -27.39
C LEU A 240 0.32 -6.95 -27.24
N LEU A 241 -0.12 -7.37 -26.05
CA LEU A 241 -0.61 -8.73 -25.80
C LEU A 241 -1.86 -9.06 -26.64
N THR A 242 -2.80 -8.13 -26.75
CA THR A 242 -4.03 -8.33 -27.55
C THR A 242 -3.79 -8.36 -29.06
N GLN A 243 -2.63 -7.91 -29.56
CA GLN A 243 -2.23 -8.12 -30.98
C GLN A 243 -1.95 -9.60 -31.26
N HIS A 244 -1.45 -10.34 -30.26
CA HIS A 244 -0.91 -11.68 -30.45
C HIS A 244 -1.85 -12.80 -29.97
N ALA A 245 -2.74 -12.52 -29.01
CA ALA A 245 -3.64 -13.51 -28.45
C ALA A 245 -4.98 -12.93 -28.03
N ASP A 246 -6.02 -13.77 -28.11
CA ASP A 246 -7.30 -13.47 -27.46
C ASP A 246 -7.22 -13.95 -26.01
N MET A 247 -7.31 -13.02 -25.06
CA MET A 247 -7.06 -13.27 -23.64
C MET A 247 -8.17 -12.68 -22.76
N THR A 248 -8.58 -13.43 -21.76
CA THR A 248 -9.45 -12.94 -20.69
C THR A 248 -8.61 -12.17 -19.68
N ILE A 249 -8.61 -10.84 -19.78
CA ILE A 249 -7.84 -9.93 -18.92
C ILE A 249 -8.72 -9.40 -17.79
N ARG A 250 -8.20 -9.38 -16.56
CA ARG A 250 -8.84 -8.74 -15.42
C ARG A 250 -7.91 -7.68 -14.81
N LEU A 251 -8.50 -6.50 -14.51
CA LEU A 251 -7.82 -5.39 -13.85
C LEU A 251 -8.38 -5.27 -12.44
N VAL A 252 -7.52 -5.23 -11.44
CA VAL A 252 -7.94 -5.12 -10.04
C VAL A 252 -7.06 -4.18 -9.25
N ALA A 253 -7.64 -3.66 -8.14
CA ALA A 253 -6.91 -2.92 -7.12
C ALA A 253 -7.41 -3.31 -5.73
N PRO A 254 -6.65 -3.03 -4.65
CA PRO A 254 -7.06 -3.36 -3.28
C PRO A 254 -8.32 -2.63 -2.81
N THR A 255 -8.52 -1.39 -3.24
CA THR A 255 -9.65 -0.54 -2.82
C THR A 255 -10.53 -0.12 -3.98
N GLY A 256 -11.81 0.22 -3.71
CA GLY A 256 -12.76 0.71 -4.70
C GLY A 256 -12.26 1.97 -5.41
N LYS A 257 -11.70 2.91 -4.66
CA LYS A 257 -11.15 4.16 -5.18
C LYS A 257 -9.96 3.93 -6.12
N ALA A 258 -9.04 3.03 -5.76
CA ALA A 258 -7.92 2.68 -6.63
C ALA A 258 -8.41 1.98 -7.91
N ALA A 259 -9.43 1.11 -7.82
CA ALA A 259 -10.02 0.45 -8.99
C ALA A 259 -10.70 1.46 -9.94
N ALA A 260 -11.49 2.41 -9.39
CA ALA A 260 -12.10 3.48 -10.20
C ALA A 260 -11.03 4.31 -10.93
N ARG A 261 -10.00 4.73 -10.22
CA ARG A 261 -8.87 5.49 -10.79
C ARG A 261 -8.11 4.70 -11.86
N LEU A 262 -7.90 3.40 -11.65
CA LEU A 262 -7.28 2.54 -12.66
C LEU A 262 -8.14 2.52 -13.93
N SER A 263 -9.48 2.39 -13.81
CA SER A 263 -10.41 2.42 -14.94
C SER A 263 -10.31 3.73 -15.73
N GLU A 264 -10.35 4.88 -15.06
CA GLU A 264 -10.21 6.20 -15.69
C GLU A 264 -8.85 6.36 -16.40
N SER A 265 -7.78 5.94 -15.74
CA SER A 265 -6.43 6.04 -16.26
C SER A 265 -6.22 5.15 -17.50
N ILE A 266 -6.78 3.94 -17.52
CA ILE A 266 -6.76 3.05 -18.69
C ILE A 266 -7.56 3.66 -19.85
N LYS A 267 -8.79 4.17 -19.60
CA LYS A 267 -9.61 4.84 -20.62
C LYS A 267 -8.85 6.01 -21.25
N ALA A 268 -8.28 6.89 -20.44
CA ALA A 268 -7.49 8.03 -20.92
C ALA A 268 -6.25 7.58 -21.71
N SER A 269 -5.54 6.56 -21.23
CA SER A 269 -4.35 6.01 -21.90
C SER A 269 -4.70 5.35 -23.23
N LYS A 270 -5.83 4.64 -23.33
CA LYS A 270 -6.32 4.06 -24.61
C LYS A 270 -6.61 5.13 -25.65
N LEU A 271 -7.29 6.23 -25.25
CA LEU A 271 -7.60 7.34 -26.16
C LEU A 271 -6.31 7.98 -26.70
N ARG A 272 -5.34 8.23 -25.79
CA ARG A 272 -4.04 8.78 -26.18
C ARG A 272 -3.29 7.84 -27.08
N LEU A 273 -3.21 6.55 -26.74
CA LEU A 273 -2.51 5.53 -27.52
C LEU A 273 -3.10 5.39 -28.93
N LYS A 274 -4.43 5.47 -29.06
CA LYS A 274 -5.11 5.47 -30.37
C LYS A 274 -4.66 6.64 -31.25
N GLN A 275 -4.46 7.83 -30.65
CA GLN A 275 -3.98 9.01 -31.37
C GLN A 275 -2.49 8.88 -31.74
N GLU A 276 -1.65 8.43 -30.80
CA GLU A 276 -0.21 8.22 -31.00
C GLU A 276 0.08 7.19 -32.10
N LEU A 277 -0.72 6.13 -32.17
CA LEU A 277 -0.55 5.04 -33.15
C LEU A 277 -1.28 5.24 -34.47
N ALA A 278 -2.11 6.27 -34.63
CA ALA A 278 -2.82 6.55 -35.86
C ALA A 278 -1.90 6.62 -37.10
N PRO A 279 -0.67 7.18 -37.06
CA PRO A 279 0.28 7.18 -38.17
C PRO A 279 0.78 5.78 -38.57
N PHE A 280 0.62 4.78 -37.72
CA PHE A 280 1.10 3.40 -37.91
C PHE A 280 -0.04 2.41 -38.19
N ALA A 281 -1.25 2.90 -38.47
CA ALA A 281 -2.45 2.06 -38.70
C ALA A 281 -2.28 0.99 -39.78
N ASP A 282 -1.37 1.21 -40.73
CA ASP A 282 -1.04 0.22 -41.81
C ASP A 282 -0.18 -0.94 -41.30
N LYS A 283 0.47 -0.79 -40.12
CA LYS A 283 1.41 -1.75 -39.55
C LYS A 283 0.87 -2.45 -38.32
N ILE A 284 -0.11 -1.87 -37.62
CA ILE A 284 -0.65 -2.33 -36.33
C ILE A 284 -2.18 -2.35 -36.41
N ASP A 285 -2.80 -3.43 -35.94
CA ASP A 285 -4.24 -3.53 -35.78
C ASP A 285 -4.76 -2.71 -34.60
N LEU A 286 -5.18 -1.46 -34.85
CA LEU A 286 -5.76 -0.58 -33.84
C LEU A 286 -7.12 -1.08 -33.34
N SER A 287 -7.80 -1.99 -34.02
CA SER A 287 -9.07 -2.54 -33.56
C SER A 287 -8.91 -3.39 -32.30
N SER A 288 -7.72 -3.96 -32.07
CA SER A 288 -7.40 -4.74 -30.89
C SER A 288 -7.43 -3.92 -29.57
N LEU A 289 -7.38 -2.58 -29.64
CA LEU A 289 -7.61 -1.72 -28.45
C LEU A 289 -8.98 -1.96 -27.80
N ILE A 290 -9.98 -2.42 -28.54
CA ILE A 290 -11.30 -2.76 -28.01
C ILE A 290 -11.20 -3.92 -27.00
N ARG A 291 -10.26 -4.85 -27.22
CA ARG A 291 -10.04 -6.01 -26.33
C ARG A 291 -9.33 -5.67 -25.01
N VAL A 292 -8.70 -4.50 -24.93
CA VAL A 292 -8.12 -4.01 -23.66
C VAL A 292 -9.25 -3.58 -22.74
N PRO A 293 -9.44 -4.25 -21.56
CA PRO A 293 -10.53 -3.91 -20.64
C PRO A 293 -10.37 -2.51 -20.08
N GLU A 294 -11.48 -1.84 -19.82
CA GLU A 294 -11.52 -0.50 -19.24
C GLU A 294 -11.99 -0.50 -17.79
N GLU A 295 -12.69 -1.56 -17.38
CA GLU A 295 -13.24 -1.69 -16.05
C GLU A 295 -12.30 -2.45 -15.13
N ALA A 296 -11.96 -1.85 -14.01
CA ALA A 296 -11.28 -2.49 -12.91
C ALA A 296 -12.23 -2.79 -11.75
N SER A 297 -11.90 -3.81 -10.96
CA SER A 297 -12.65 -4.16 -9.77
C SER A 297 -11.74 -4.28 -8.55
N THR A 298 -12.33 -4.44 -7.35
CA THR A 298 -11.52 -4.74 -6.18
C THR A 298 -11.12 -6.20 -6.12
N LEU A 299 -9.95 -6.50 -5.49
CA LEU A 299 -9.50 -7.87 -5.22
C LEU A 299 -10.60 -8.68 -4.52
N HIS A 300 -11.28 -8.09 -3.55
CA HIS A 300 -12.39 -8.74 -2.83
C HIS A 300 -13.54 -9.14 -3.75
N ARG A 301 -13.90 -8.26 -4.70
CA ARG A 301 -14.96 -8.55 -5.68
C ARG A 301 -14.53 -9.63 -6.66
N LEU A 302 -13.28 -9.59 -7.12
CA LEU A 302 -12.73 -10.61 -8.01
C LEU A 302 -12.77 -11.99 -7.35
N LEU A 303 -12.29 -12.10 -6.10
CA LEU A 303 -12.25 -13.37 -5.36
C LEU A 303 -13.63 -13.86 -4.91
N GLY A 304 -14.64 -12.98 -4.90
CA GLY A 304 -16.01 -13.28 -4.51
C GLY A 304 -16.18 -13.44 -3.00
N VAL A 305 -16.53 -12.34 -2.33
CA VAL A 305 -16.78 -12.32 -0.87
C VAL A 305 -17.95 -13.23 -0.52
N ILE A 306 -17.79 -14.04 0.54
CA ILE A 306 -18.85 -14.81 1.16
C ILE A 306 -19.24 -14.09 2.46
N PRO A 307 -20.50 -13.60 2.60
CA PRO A 307 -20.94 -12.91 3.80
C PRO A 307 -20.67 -13.74 5.07
N ASN A 308 -20.17 -13.06 6.11
CA ASN A 308 -19.85 -13.67 7.42
C ASN A 308 -18.79 -14.80 7.37
N SER A 309 -17.96 -14.86 6.33
CA SER A 309 -16.89 -15.84 6.19
C SER A 309 -15.56 -15.16 5.84
N PRO A 310 -14.44 -15.62 6.42
CA PRO A 310 -13.11 -15.17 6.00
C PRO A 310 -12.65 -15.79 4.66
N LYS A 311 -13.45 -16.74 4.11
CA LYS A 311 -13.16 -17.44 2.85
C LYS A 311 -13.77 -16.70 1.67
N PHE A 312 -13.18 -16.92 0.49
CA PHE A 312 -13.68 -16.42 -0.78
C PHE A 312 -14.27 -17.56 -1.63
N ARG A 313 -15.06 -17.21 -2.64
CA ARG A 313 -15.63 -18.18 -3.60
C ARG A 313 -14.54 -18.80 -4.46
N HIS A 314 -13.55 -17.97 -4.89
CA HIS A 314 -12.42 -18.44 -5.67
C HIS A 314 -11.24 -18.79 -4.77
N HIS A 315 -10.69 -19.99 -4.97
CA HIS A 315 -9.59 -20.58 -4.22
C HIS A 315 -8.99 -21.72 -5.08
N LYS A 316 -8.02 -22.46 -4.55
CA LYS A 316 -7.31 -23.52 -5.27
C LYS A 316 -8.24 -24.52 -6.00
N ASP A 317 -9.35 -24.94 -5.36
CA ASP A 317 -10.28 -25.91 -5.92
C ASP A 317 -11.38 -25.27 -6.80
N ASN A 318 -11.47 -23.96 -6.83
CA ASN A 318 -12.36 -23.18 -7.70
C ASN A 318 -11.61 -21.94 -8.21
N PRO A 319 -10.64 -22.10 -9.12
CA PRO A 319 -9.81 -21.01 -9.58
C PRO A 319 -10.58 -19.95 -10.36
N LEU A 320 -9.97 -18.81 -10.53
CA LEU A 320 -10.45 -17.70 -11.36
C LEU A 320 -10.48 -18.14 -12.83
N ARG A 321 -11.37 -17.50 -13.61
CA ARG A 321 -11.45 -17.71 -15.07
C ARG A 321 -10.82 -16.51 -15.77
N LEU A 322 -9.52 -16.56 -16.00
CA LEU A 322 -8.75 -15.51 -16.65
C LEU A 322 -7.41 -16.06 -17.16
N ASP A 323 -6.83 -15.34 -18.12
CA ASP A 323 -5.51 -15.63 -18.69
C ASP A 323 -4.47 -14.63 -18.18
N LEU A 324 -4.91 -13.40 -17.86
CA LEU A 324 -4.04 -12.34 -17.36
C LEU A 324 -4.73 -11.56 -16.23
N LEU A 325 -4.02 -11.43 -15.11
CA LEU A 325 -4.41 -10.60 -13.98
C LEU A 325 -3.43 -9.43 -13.81
N VAL A 326 -3.95 -8.21 -13.79
CA VAL A 326 -3.20 -7.01 -13.45
C VAL A 326 -3.69 -6.52 -12.09
N VAL A 327 -2.78 -6.37 -11.14
CA VAL A 327 -3.04 -5.86 -9.79
C VAL A 327 -2.34 -4.50 -9.65
N ASP A 328 -3.10 -3.43 -9.57
CA ASP A 328 -2.56 -2.10 -9.30
C ASP A 328 -2.54 -1.81 -7.78
N GLU A 329 -1.71 -0.85 -7.34
CA GLU A 329 -1.47 -0.51 -5.93
C GLU A 329 -1.11 -1.76 -5.09
N ALA A 330 -0.25 -2.64 -5.63
CA ALA A 330 0.12 -3.90 -4.99
C ALA A 330 0.85 -3.72 -3.64
N SER A 331 1.40 -2.54 -3.34
CA SER A 331 1.96 -2.18 -2.02
C SER A 331 0.94 -2.28 -0.89
N MET A 332 -0.35 -2.13 -1.19
CA MET A 332 -1.45 -2.24 -0.23
C MET A 332 -1.94 -3.68 -0.01
N VAL A 333 -1.42 -4.66 -0.76
CA VAL A 333 -1.83 -6.07 -0.65
C VAL A 333 -1.01 -6.73 0.46
N ASP A 334 -1.69 -7.18 1.52
CA ASP A 334 -1.08 -7.91 2.63
C ASP A 334 -0.75 -9.36 2.29
N LEU A 335 0.02 -10.03 3.16
CA LEU A 335 0.43 -11.41 2.96
C LEU A 335 -0.76 -12.40 2.89
N PRO A 336 -1.77 -12.34 3.79
CA PRO A 336 -2.98 -13.17 3.68
C PRO A 336 -3.76 -12.98 2.38
N MET A 337 -3.89 -11.74 1.90
CA MET A 337 -4.61 -11.44 0.66
C MET A 337 -3.83 -11.91 -0.57
N MET A 338 -2.51 -11.68 -0.60
CA MET A 338 -1.65 -12.19 -1.67
C MET A 338 -1.71 -13.71 -1.75
N HIS A 339 -1.65 -14.41 -0.61
CA HIS A 339 -1.82 -15.85 -0.56
C HIS A 339 -3.15 -16.31 -1.17
N LYS A 340 -4.28 -15.68 -0.79
CA LYS A 340 -5.60 -16.01 -1.32
C LYS A 340 -5.70 -15.76 -2.82
N LEU A 341 -5.10 -14.66 -3.29
CA LEU A 341 -5.05 -14.30 -4.71
C LEU A 341 -4.27 -15.33 -5.51
N LEU A 342 -3.04 -15.65 -5.09
CA LEU A 342 -2.16 -16.59 -5.79
C LEU A 342 -2.75 -18.01 -5.78
N SER A 343 -3.37 -18.43 -4.68
CA SER A 343 -4.03 -19.75 -4.61
C SER A 343 -5.27 -19.87 -5.50
N ALA A 344 -5.92 -18.75 -5.85
CA ALA A 344 -7.07 -18.72 -6.76
C ALA A 344 -6.67 -18.53 -8.23
N LEU A 345 -5.39 -18.25 -8.51
CA LEU A 345 -4.91 -18.01 -9.88
C LEU A 345 -4.80 -19.34 -10.64
N PRO A 346 -5.33 -19.46 -11.89
CA PRO A 346 -5.15 -20.65 -12.71
C PRO A 346 -3.67 -20.89 -13.05
N GLU A 347 -3.27 -22.14 -13.19
CA GLU A 347 -1.87 -22.51 -13.47
C GLU A 347 -1.31 -21.85 -14.74
N HIS A 348 -2.13 -21.64 -15.78
CA HIS A 348 -1.73 -21.01 -17.03
C HIS A 348 -1.69 -19.48 -16.97
N ALA A 349 -2.30 -18.88 -15.97
CA ALA A 349 -2.48 -17.42 -15.92
C ALA A 349 -1.16 -16.66 -15.72
N ARG A 350 -1.16 -15.45 -16.25
CA ARG A 350 -0.10 -14.45 -16.05
C ARG A 350 -0.51 -13.48 -14.94
N LEU A 351 0.48 -13.01 -14.18
CA LEU A 351 0.30 -12.04 -13.11
C LEU A 351 1.19 -10.82 -13.31
N ILE A 352 0.59 -9.63 -13.34
CA ILE A 352 1.30 -8.36 -13.35
C ILE A 352 0.97 -7.61 -12.06
N LEU A 353 1.99 -7.31 -11.27
CA LEU A 353 1.89 -6.51 -10.07
C LEU A 353 2.43 -5.10 -10.34
N LEU A 354 1.61 -4.10 -10.08
CA LEU A 354 1.98 -2.68 -10.20
C LEU A 354 1.96 -2.05 -8.82
N GLY A 355 2.94 -1.23 -8.51
CA GLY A 355 2.96 -0.53 -7.23
C GLY A 355 4.19 0.34 -7.05
N ASP A 356 4.35 0.81 -5.85
CA ASP A 356 5.51 1.57 -5.40
C ASP A 356 5.99 0.94 -4.09
N GLN A 357 7.15 0.32 -4.14
CA GLN A 357 7.74 -0.39 -2.99
C GLN A 357 8.17 0.55 -1.85
N ASP A 358 8.29 1.84 -2.14
CA ASP A 358 8.71 2.86 -1.17
C ASP A 358 7.51 3.59 -0.53
N GLN A 359 6.28 3.35 -1.00
CA GLN A 359 5.06 3.84 -0.35
C GLN A 359 4.69 3.01 0.89
N LEU A 360 3.78 3.56 1.67
CA LEU A 360 3.20 2.86 2.83
C LEU A 360 2.70 1.47 2.42
N ALA A 361 3.15 0.47 3.16
CA ALA A 361 2.69 -0.91 3.00
C ALA A 361 1.24 -1.08 3.49
N SER A 362 0.69 -2.28 3.31
CA SER A 362 -0.65 -2.68 3.75
C SER A 362 -0.89 -2.40 5.24
N VAL A 363 -2.15 -2.25 5.64
CA VAL A 363 -2.53 -2.08 7.06
C VAL A 363 -2.39 -3.40 7.84
N GLU A 364 -2.58 -4.53 7.18
CA GLU A 364 -2.40 -5.88 7.75
C GLU A 364 -0.93 -6.35 7.67
N ALA A 365 -0.63 -7.51 8.26
CA ALA A 365 0.73 -8.03 8.39
C ALA A 365 1.40 -8.34 7.04
N GLY A 366 2.68 -7.96 6.94
CA GLY A 366 3.54 -8.18 5.79
C GLY A 366 3.68 -6.97 4.86
N ALA A 367 4.79 -6.92 4.14
CA ALA A 367 5.10 -5.90 3.13
C ALA A 367 5.50 -6.59 1.82
N VAL A 368 4.56 -7.35 1.24
CA VAL A 368 4.83 -8.32 0.16
C VAL A 368 5.55 -7.71 -1.02
N LEU A 369 5.12 -6.54 -1.52
CA LEU A 369 5.76 -5.90 -2.66
C LEU A 369 7.20 -5.45 -2.33
N ALA A 370 7.42 -4.91 -1.13
CA ALA A 370 8.75 -4.52 -0.67
C ALA A 370 9.67 -5.76 -0.51
N ASP A 371 9.14 -6.88 0.01
CA ASP A 371 9.87 -8.16 0.12
C ASP A 371 10.23 -8.72 -1.25
N ILE A 372 9.32 -8.66 -2.23
CA ILE A 372 9.60 -9.06 -3.62
C ILE A 372 10.74 -8.20 -4.22
N CYS A 373 10.73 -6.90 -3.97
CA CYS A 373 11.74 -5.98 -4.51
C CYS A 373 13.04 -5.92 -3.67
N ALA A 374 13.10 -6.55 -2.51
CA ALA A 374 14.20 -6.39 -1.54
C ALA A 374 15.59 -6.68 -2.13
N GLY A 375 15.72 -7.67 -3.01
CA GLY A 375 16.99 -8.03 -3.64
C GLY A 375 17.52 -7.02 -4.67
N LEU A 376 16.70 -6.06 -5.11
CA LEU A 376 17.12 -4.97 -5.99
C LEU A 376 17.82 -3.84 -5.24
N LYS A 377 17.74 -3.82 -3.90
CA LYS A 377 18.36 -2.79 -3.07
C LYS A 377 19.78 -3.20 -2.72
N GLN A 378 20.77 -2.54 -3.32
CA GLN A 378 22.18 -2.78 -2.98
C GLN A 378 22.57 -2.01 -1.72
N LYS A 379 23.10 -2.73 -0.73
CA LYS A 379 23.82 -2.12 0.40
C LYS A 379 25.23 -1.75 -0.07
N ASN A 380 25.56 -0.47 -0.06
CA ASN A 380 26.91 -0.04 -0.35
C ASN A 380 27.82 -0.48 0.82
N THR A 381 28.66 -1.49 0.62
CA THR A 381 29.57 -2.03 1.65
C THR A 381 30.69 -1.06 2.03
N ARG A 382 30.86 0.06 1.34
CA ARG A 382 31.93 1.05 1.53
C ARG A 382 31.50 2.39 2.13
N THR A 383 30.21 2.66 2.19
CA THR A 383 29.66 3.90 2.77
C THR A 383 28.48 3.52 3.69
N ASN A 384 28.18 4.34 4.70
CA ASN A 384 27.12 4.10 5.66
C ASN A 384 25.79 3.74 4.98
N ALA A 385 24.93 2.96 5.64
CA ALA A 385 23.69 2.35 5.16
C ALA A 385 22.68 3.28 4.46
N SER A 386 22.93 4.61 4.42
CA SER A 386 22.10 5.62 3.75
C SER A 386 22.19 5.63 2.22
N ASP A 387 23.22 5.04 1.61
CA ASP A 387 23.46 5.12 0.15
C ASP A 387 23.00 3.86 -0.61
N ALA A 388 21.98 3.16 -0.14
CA ALA A 388 21.43 2.01 -0.85
C ALA A 388 20.75 2.45 -2.14
N LYS A 389 21.35 2.14 -3.28
CA LYS A 389 20.77 2.40 -4.61
C LYS A 389 19.97 1.20 -5.10
N TRP A 390 18.85 1.47 -5.73
CA TRP A 390 18.07 0.47 -6.47
C TRP A 390 18.83 0.10 -7.76
N GLN A 391 19.01 -1.19 -8.00
CA GLN A 391 19.66 -1.70 -9.20
C GLN A 391 18.96 -2.95 -9.69
N MET A 392 18.64 -2.99 -10.99
CA MET A 392 18.05 -4.17 -11.61
C MET A 392 19.05 -5.33 -11.58
N ARG A 393 18.53 -6.57 -11.59
CA ARG A 393 19.30 -7.81 -11.58
C ARG A 393 18.67 -8.80 -12.54
N TYR A 394 19.41 -9.16 -13.58
CA TYR A 394 18.97 -10.12 -14.59
C TYR A 394 19.95 -11.30 -14.68
N SER A 395 19.45 -12.47 -15.08
CA SER A 395 20.31 -13.56 -15.53
C SER A 395 21.02 -13.18 -16.82
N SER A 396 22.17 -13.84 -17.10
CA SER A 396 22.95 -13.58 -18.30
C SER A 396 22.11 -13.78 -19.56
N ASP A 397 21.46 -14.93 -19.67
CA ASP A 397 20.67 -15.32 -20.84
C ASP A 397 19.46 -14.41 -21.05
N TYR A 398 18.79 -14.04 -19.94
CA TYR A 398 17.65 -13.14 -20.01
C TYR A 398 18.06 -11.71 -20.32
N SER A 399 19.18 -11.24 -19.79
CA SER A 399 19.74 -9.92 -20.10
C SER A 399 20.05 -9.79 -21.61
N GLU A 400 20.68 -10.81 -22.22
CA GLU A 400 20.96 -10.85 -23.66
C GLU A 400 19.66 -10.84 -24.47
N TYR A 401 18.68 -11.70 -24.11
CA TYR A 401 17.40 -11.76 -24.78
C TYR A 401 16.64 -10.44 -24.70
N LEU A 402 16.57 -9.86 -23.51
CA LEU A 402 15.86 -8.60 -23.27
C LEU A 402 16.55 -7.40 -23.93
N SER A 403 17.89 -7.43 -24.04
CA SER A 403 18.68 -6.43 -24.78
C SER A 403 18.32 -6.46 -26.28
N ASN A 404 18.26 -7.64 -26.87
CA ASN A 404 17.89 -7.82 -28.27
C ASN A 404 16.42 -7.38 -28.54
N LEU A 405 15.52 -7.59 -27.58
CA LEU A 405 14.11 -7.24 -27.70
C LEU A 405 13.86 -5.75 -27.50
N SER A 406 14.52 -5.14 -26.51
CA SER A 406 14.32 -3.73 -26.14
C SER A 406 15.19 -2.75 -26.90
N GLY A 407 16.32 -3.22 -27.46
CA GLY A 407 17.32 -2.39 -28.11
C GLY A 407 18.28 -1.65 -27.17
N PHE A 408 18.26 -1.97 -25.85
CA PHE A 408 19.14 -1.40 -24.84
C PHE A 408 20.16 -2.45 -24.35
N ASP A 409 21.41 -2.07 -24.14
CA ASP A 409 22.41 -2.96 -23.53
C ASP A 409 22.18 -3.12 -22.03
N LEU A 410 21.64 -4.26 -21.63
CA LEU A 410 21.36 -4.59 -20.21
C LEU A 410 22.48 -5.39 -19.54
N SER A 411 23.61 -5.58 -20.18
CA SER A 411 24.78 -6.27 -19.61
C SER A 411 25.26 -5.70 -18.26
N PRO A 412 25.15 -4.38 -17.96
CA PRO A 412 25.51 -3.84 -16.65
C PRO A 412 24.65 -4.36 -15.48
N PHE A 413 23.49 -4.94 -15.78
CA PHE A 413 22.55 -5.45 -14.77
C PHE A 413 22.61 -6.96 -14.59
N VAL A 414 23.56 -7.65 -15.22
CA VAL A 414 23.74 -9.09 -15.06
C VAL A 414 24.18 -9.41 -13.63
N SER A 415 23.52 -10.40 -13.03
CA SER A 415 23.79 -10.89 -11.68
C SER A 415 23.96 -12.42 -11.69
N PRO A 416 24.92 -12.98 -10.96
CA PRO A 416 25.09 -14.44 -10.89
C PRO A 416 23.92 -15.15 -10.16
N LEU A 417 23.15 -14.41 -9.35
CA LEU A 417 22.01 -14.91 -8.59
C LEU A 417 20.82 -13.99 -8.79
N PRO A 418 20.20 -14.00 -9.99
CA PRO A 418 19.12 -13.08 -10.28
C PRO A 418 17.81 -13.46 -9.58
N LYS A 419 17.61 -14.75 -9.28
CA LYS A 419 16.39 -15.29 -8.67
C LYS A 419 15.13 -14.76 -9.37
N ILE A 420 14.24 -14.08 -8.61
CA ILE A 420 13.03 -13.46 -9.14
C ILE A 420 13.34 -12.18 -9.97
N GLY A 421 14.60 -11.72 -10.02
CA GLY A 421 15.01 -10.48 -10.67
C GLY A 421 14.61 -10.36 -12.13
N ASP A 422 14.61 -11.48 -12.88
CA ASP A 422 14.18 -11.52 -14.28
C ASP A 422 12.69 -11.15 -14.50
N SER A 423 11.91 -11.16 -13.42
CA SER A 423 10.49 -10.78 -13.42
C SER A 423 10.23 -9.37 -12.93
N LEU A 424 11.27 -8.62 -12.53
CA LEU A 424 11.12 -7.29 -11.97
C LEU A 424 11.60 -6.21 -12.93
N CYS A 425 10.91 -5.08 -12.90
CA CYS A 425 11.37 -3.86 -13.56
C CYS A 425 10.96 -2.63 -12.76
N MET A 426 11.90 -1.70 -12.59
CA MET A 426 11.69 -0.46 -11.88
C MET A 426 11.69 0.73 -12.83
N LEU A 427 10.61 1.50 -12.82
CA LEU A 427 10.50 2.75 -13.56
C LEU A 427 11.23 3.86 -12.81
N MET A 428 12.41 4.24 -13.28
CA MET A 428 13.31 5.17 -12.57
C MET A 428 12.95 6.64 -12.76
N HIS A 429 12.28 7.00 -13.87
CA HIS A 429 12.00 8.39 -14.22
C HIS A 429 10.55 8.77 -13.96
N SER A 430 10.33 9.87 -13.23
CA SER A 430 9.00 10.44 -13.02
C SER A 430 8.70 11.52 -14.06
N HIS A 431 7.61 11.37 -14.80
CA HIS A 431 7.11 12.38 -15.74
C HIS A 431 6.28 13.48 -15.04
N ARG A 432 5.89 13.26 -13.78
CA ARG A 432 5.11 14.22 -13.00
C ARG A 432 5.98 15.34 -12.45
N PHE A 433 7.12 14.96 -11.88
CA PHE A 433 8.06 15.88 -11.29
C PHE A 433 9.19 16.09 -12.30
N LYS A 434 9.15 17.20 -13.04
CA LYS A 434 10.26 17.56 -13.92
C LYS A 434 11.52 17.71 -13.07
N GLY A 435 12.68 17.34 -13.59
CA GLY A 435 13.93 17.10 -12.88
C GLY A 435 14.32 18.02 -11.72
N ASP A 436 13.88 19.31 -11.73
CA ASP A 436 14.16 20.31 -10.69
C ASP A 436 12.96 20.64 -9.81
N ALA A 437 11.82 19.93 -9.94
CA ALA A 437 10.64 20.21 -9.13
C ALA A 437 10.89 19.89 -7.64
N GLY A 438 10.59 20.85 -6.76
CA GLY A 438 10.85 20.76 -5.31
C GLY A 438 10.17 19.56 -4.64
N ILE A 439 8.93 19.25 -5.03
CA ILE A 439 8.20 18.05 -4.52
C ILE A 439 8.97 16.77 -4.89
N GLY A 440 9.47 16.66 -6.11
CA GLY A 440 10.24 15.49 -6.56
C GLY A 440 11.58 15.37 -5.84
N GLN A 441 12.28 16.48 -5.65
CA GLN A 441 13.56 16.54 -4.92
C GLN A 441 13.36 16.14 -3.44
N LEU A 442 12.30 16.64 -2.79
CA LEU A 442 11.99 16.31 -1.41
C LEU A 442 11.61 14.82 -1.27
N ALA A 443 10.75 14.32 -2.15
CA ALA A 443 10.36 12.92 -2.16
C ALA A 443 11.57 11.99 -2.34
N GLY A 444 12.47 12.31 -3.27
CA GLY A 444 13.72 11.55 -3.47
C GLY A 444 14.65 11.59 -2.27
N ALA A 445 14.84 12.76 -1.64
CA ALA A 445 15.67 12.92 -0.45
C ALA A 445 15.12 12.12 0.75
N VAL A 446 13.80 12.16 0.98
CA VAL A 446 13.12 11.37 2.04
C VAL A 446 13.24 9.88 1.75
N ASN A 447 13.02 9.45 0.52
CA ASN A 447 13.11 8.04 0.15
C ASN A 447 14.52 7.45 0.38
N ASN A 448 15.56 8.26 0.08
CA ASN A 448 16.94 7.88 0.33
C ASN A 448 17.38 8.06 1.79
N SER A 449 16.53 8.58 2.69
CA SER A 449 16.86 8.95 4.07
C SER A 449 18.08 9.89 4.15
N ASP A 450 18.22 10.79 3.16
CA ASP A 450 19.33 11.74 3.03
C ASP A 450 18.98 13.04 3.78
N LYS A 451 19.45 13.11 5.04
CA LYS A 451 19.19 14.25 5.93
C LYS A 451 19.68 15.58 5.36
N ASP A 452 20.89 15.59 4.79
CA ASP A 452 21.52 16.82 4.30
C ASP A 452 20.79 17.33 3.06
N ARG A 453 20.38 16.41 2.17
CA ARG A 453 19.58 16.74 1.00
C ARG A 453 18.19 17.23 1.37
N ILE A 454 17.52 16.63 2.37
CA ILE A 454 16.23 17.09 2.89
C ILE A 454 16.34 18.54 3.35
N MET A 455 17.35 18.87 4.17
CA MET A 455 17.57 20.24 4.65
C MET A 455 17.85 21.21 3.49
N GLN A 456 18.70 20.79 2.55
CA GLN A 456 19.02 21.61 1.37
C GLN A 456 17.76 21.93 0.55
N VAL A 457 16.88 20.95 0.31
CA VAL A 457 15.63 21.17 -0.45
C VAL A 457 14.75 22.21 0.23
N TRP A 458 14.55 22.11 1.55
CA TRP A 458 13.78 23.12 2.30
C TRP A 458 14.43 24.51 2.27
N GLN A 459 15.76 24.60 2.35
CA GLN A 459 16.50 25.86 2.31
C GLN A 459 16.52 26.51 0.92
N THR A 460 16.38 25.73 -0.16
CA THR A 460 16.32 26.24 -1.53
C THR A 460 15.07 27.12 -1.74
N GLY A 461 13.97 26.87 -1.01
CA GLY A 461 12.77 27.70 -1.04
C GLY A 461 11.99 27.58 -2.35
N TYR A 462 11.70 26.34 -2.76
CA TYR A 462 10.84 26.08 -3.93
C TYR A 462 9.41 26.60 -3.70
N ASP A 463 8.83 27.25 -4.69
CA ASP A 463 7.46 27.80 -4.62
C ASP A 463 6.40 26.76 -4.33
N GLU A 464 6.65 25.48 -4.71
CA GLU A 464 5.74 24.35 -4.50
C GLU A 464 5.81 23.79 -3.07
N LEU A 465 6.82 24.18 -2.27
CA LEU A 465 7.06 23.66 -0.94
C LEU A 465 6.88 24.74 0.11
N GLN A 466 6.02 24.48 1.08
CA GLN A 466 5.81 25.37 2.21
C GLN A 466 6.04 24.64 3.54
N TRP A 467 6.81 25.27 4.40
CA TRP A 467 7.02 24.81 5.77
C TRP A 467 6.29 25.71 6.75
N ILE A 468 5.46 25.14 7.62
CA ILE A 468 4.81 25.82 8.75
C ILE A 468 5.37 25.23 10.03
N GLU A 469 6.05 26.05 10.83
CA GLU A 469 6.63 25.61 12.11
C GLU A 469 5.56 25.54 13.21
N HIS A 470 5.62 24.51 14.02
CA HIS A 470 4.87 24.46 15.27
C HIS A 470 5.45 25.41 16.29
N LEU A 471 4.92 26.62 16.38
CA LEU A 471 5.30 27.60 17.37
C LEU A 471 4.28 27.60 18.51
N LYS A 472 4.63 26.99 19.66
CA LYS A 472 3.87 27.15 20.88
C LYS A 472 4.17 28.52 21.50
N THR A 473 3.17 29.40 21.51
CA THR A 473 3.18 30.66 22.24
C THR A 473 2.24 30.57 23.43
N ASN A 474 2.34 31.53 24.36
CA ASN A 474 1.39 31.63 25.49
C ASN A 474 -0.08 31.84 25.03
N ALA A 475 -0.29 32.20 23.75
CA ALA A 475 -1.59 32.46 23.13
C ALA A 475 -2.14 31.26 22.31
N GLY A 476 -1.39 30.16 22.18
CA GLY A 476 -1.80 29.01 21.37
C GLY A 476 -0.68 28.48 20.47
N ASN A 477 -1.04 27.81 19.39
CA ASN A 477 -0.13 27.32 18.35
C ASN A 477 -0.33 28.09 17.05
N SER A 478 0.53 29.07 16.80
CA SER A 478 0.42 29.92 15.61
C SER A 478 0.53 29.15 14.28
N GLY A 479 1.29 28.04 14.24
CA GLY A 479 1.39 27.22 13.02
C GLY A 479 0.08 26.48 12.69
N LEU A 480 -0.65 25.99 13.70
CA LEU A 480 -1.96 25.39 13.48
C LEU A 480 -2.97 26.42 12.99
N ASP A 481 -2.97 27.62 13.56
CA ASP A 481 -3.85 28.72 13.14
C ASP A 481 -3.58 29.16 11.69
N GLU A 482 -2.31 29.17 11.28
CA GLU A 482 -1.91 29.43 9.90
C GLU A 482 -2.45 28.34 8.95
N LEU A 483 -2.27 27.06 9.29
CA LEU A 483 -2.82 25.95 8.50
C LEU A 483 -4.33 26.03 8.37
N LEU A 484 -5.04 26.33 9.46
CA LEU A 484 -6.50 26.48 9.45
C LEU A 484 -6.95 27.64 8.57
N THR A 485 -6.19 28.74 8.57
CA THR A 485 -6.44 29.89 7.68
C THR A 485 -6.26 29.50 6.22
N GLN A 486 -5.22 28.74 5.87
CA GLN A 486 -4.99 28.21 4.53
C GLN A 486 -6.12 27.27 4.12
N ALA A 487 -6.55 26.35 5.01
CA ALA A 487 -7.65 25.46 4.75
C ALA A 487 -8.97 26.21 4.46
N VAL A 488 -9.25 27.29 5.20
CA VAL A 488 -10.39 28.18 4.92
C VAL A 488 -10.30 28.81 3.54
N SER A 489 -9.10 29.25 3.13
CA SER A 489 -8.88 29.83 1.80
C SER A 489 -9.13 28.81 0.69
N HIS A 490 -8.59 27.60 0.80
CA HIS A 490 -8.76 26.54 -0.19
C HIS A 490 -10.22 26.04 -0.28
N TYR A 491 -10.88 25.88 0.85
CA TYR A 491 -12.26 25.35 0.87
C TYR A 491 -13.32 26.42 0.60
N ARG A 492 -12.97 27.70 0.57
CA ARG A 492 -13.91 28.80 0.31
C ARG A 492 -14.63 28.61 -1.02
N HIS A 493 -13.89 28.37 -2.09
CA HIS A 493 -14.42 28.38 -3.44
C HIS A 493 -15.50 27.30 -3.65
N TYR A 494 -15.25 26.04 -3.28
CA TYR A 494 -16.26 24.99 -3.42
C TYR A 494 -17.50 25.25 -2.53
N LEU A 495 -17.32 25.85 -1.35
CA LEU A 495 -18.45 26.19 -0.47
C LEU A 495 -19.31 27.33 -1.05
N GLU A 496 -18.71 28.28 -1.72
CA GLU A 496 -19.43 29.33 -2.47
C GLU A 496 -20.16 28.70 -3.67
N MET A 497 -19.51 27.82 -4.45
CA MET A 497 -20.18 27.08 -5.52
C MET A 497 -21.36 26.24 -5.02
N ALA A 498 -21.24 25.61 -3.83
CA ALA A 498 -22.32 24.85 -3.21
C ALA A 498 -23.51 25.73 -2.81
N LYS A 499 -23.26 26.95 -2.30
CA LYS A 499 -24.32 27.94 -2.01
C LYS A 499 -25.03 28.41 -3.29
N ASP A 500 -24.27 28.59 -4.37
CA ASP A 500 -24.79 28.99 -5.67
C ASP A 500 -25.44 27.85 -6.44
N SER A 501 -25.50 26.65 -5.85
CA SER A 501 -26.11 25.44 -6.44
C SER A 501 -25.54 25.13 -7.84
N LYS A 502 -24.21 25.23 -8.00
CA LYS A 502 -23.51 24.83 -9.22
C LYS A 502 -23.59 23.32 -9.44
N ASP A 503 -23.04 22.83 -10.54
CA ASP A 503 -23.01 21.40 -10.83
C ASP A 503 -22.26 20.62 -9.73
N ALA A 504 -22.83 19.50 -9.31
CA ALA A 504 -22.28 18.73 -8.20
C ALA A 504 -20.90 18.11 -8.53
N SER A 505 -20.64 17.79 -9.80
CA SER A 505 -19.32 17.26 -10.23
C SER A 505 -18.26 18.36 -10.10
N GLU A 506 -18.56 19.58 -10.58
CA GLU A 506 -17.62 20.71 -10.49
C GLU A 506 -17.32 21.06 -9.02
N ILE A 507 -18.33 21.00 -8.15
CA ILE A 507 -18.15 21.28 -6.71
C ILE A 507 -17.24 20.22 -6.07
N ILE A 508 -17.46 18.93 -6.39
CA ILE A 508 -16.65 17.83 -5.85
C ILE A 508 -15.21 17.91 -6.39
N ASP A 509 -15.02 18.24 -7.66
CA ASP A 509 -13.70 18.42 -8.27
C ASP A 509 -12.94 19.55 -7.59
N CYS A 510 -13.58 20.72 -7.38
CA CYS A 510 -12.99 21.84 -6.66
C CYS A 510 -12.63 21.49 -5.21
N TYR A 511 -13.52 20.76 -4.50
CA TYR A 511 -13.22 20.27 -3.15
C TYR A 511 -12.00 19.32 -3.14
N ASN A 512 -11.81 18.52 -4.18
CA ASN A 512 -10.71 17.57 -4.30
C ASN A 512 -9.36 18.22 -4.64
N GLU A 513 -9.30 19.50 -4.94
CA GLU A 513 -8.02 20.20 -5.21
C GLU A 513 -7.12 20.28 -3.98
N PHE A 514 -7.68 20.34 -2.77
CA PHE A 514 -6.93 20.47 -1.52
C PHE A 514 -7.28 19.38 -0.52
N ARG A 515 -6.26 18.86 0.19
CA ARG A 515 -6.45 17.86 1.25
C ARG A 515 -5.47 18.02 2.40
N VAL A 516 -5.98 17.98 3.63
CA VAL A 516 -5.13 17.85 4.82
C VAL A 516 -4.91 16.36 5.12
N LEU A 517 -3.65 15.95 5.22
CA LEU A 517 -3.23 14.60 5.56
C LEU A 517 -2.61 14.59 6.96
N CYS A 518 -3.12 13.72 7.82
CA CYS A 518 -2.61 13.57 9.19
C CYS A 518 -1.86 12.25 9.33
N ALA A 519 -0.76 12.27 10.06
CA ALA A 519 -0.03 11.06 10.41
C ALA A 519 -0.84 10.12 11.33
N MET A 520 -1.79 10.68 12.11
CA MET A 520 -2.57 9.97 13.14
C MET A 520 -4.05 10.27 13.02
N ARG A 521 -4.88 9.38 13.61
CA ARG A 521 -6.33 9.58 13.65
C ARG A 521 -6.75 10.48 14.82
N ALA A 522 -6.34 10.14 16.02
CA ALA A 522 -6.76 10.79 17.26
C ALA A 522 -5.80 11.93 17.68
N GLY A 523 -6.31 12.84 18.51
CA GLY A 523 -5.58 13.96 19.07
C GLY A 523 -5.74 15.26 18.31
N GLU A 524 -5.20 16.35 18.85
CA GLU A 524 -5.30 17.72 18.33
C GLU A 524 -4.74 17.82 16.89
N TYR A 525 -3.62 17.13 16.62
CA TYR A 525 -2.95 17.06 15.31
C TYR A 525 -3.32 15.80 14.52
N GLY A 526 -4.33 15.08 14.97
CA GLY A 526 -4.94 13.95 14.27
C GLY A 526 -6.12 14.38 13.41
N VAL A 527 -6.65 13.42 12.65
CA VAL A 527 -7.81 13.65 11.76
C VAL A 527 -8.98 14.28 12.50
N ASP A 528 -9.28 13.77 13.71
CA ASP A 528 -10.44 14.23 14.48
C ASP A 528 -10.28 15.69 14.92
N GLY A 529 -9.11 16.06 15.46
CA GLY A 529 -8.82 17.44 15.89
C GLY A 529 -8.76 18.41 14.70
N ILE A 530 -8.11 18.04 13.60
CA ILE A 530 -8.01 18.89 12.42
C ILE A 530 -9.39 19.08 11.76
N ASN A 531 -10.21 18.03 11.62
CA ASN A 531 -11.57 18.18 11.10
C ASN A 531 -12.42 19.13 11.95
N GLN A 532 -12.30 19.05 13.28
CA GLN A 532 -12.98 19.96 14.21
C GLN A 532 -12.45 21.39 14.07
N GLY A 533 -11.12 21.57 13.98
CA GLY A 533 -10.48 22.87 13.80
C GLY A 533 -10.91 23.55 12.48
N VAL A 534 -10.86 22.82 11.35
CA VAL A 534 -11.30 23.33 10.05
C VAL A 534 -12.80 23.69 10.07
N THR A 535 -13.65 22.83 10.64
CA THR A 535 -15.08 23.10 10.76
C THR A 535 -15.33 24.39 11.56
N THR A 536 -14.61 24.57 12.67
CA THR A 536 -14.73 25.75 13.50
C THR A 536 -14.26 27.01 12.76
N ALA A 537 -13.13 26.95 12.07
CA ALA A 537 -12.59 28.07 11.28
C ALA A 537 -13.51 28.46 10.13
N LEU A 538 -14.10 27.48 9.41
CA LEU A 538 -15.07 27.73 8.35
C LEU A 538 -16.38 28.35 8.90
N LYS A 539 -16.82 27.96 10.09
CA LYS A 539 -17.96 28.55 10.78
C LYS A 539 -17.68 30.01 11.19
N GLN A 540 -16.50 30.30 11.74
CA GLN A 540 -16.06 31.66 12.06
C GLN A 540 -15.96 32.55 10.82
N ALA A 541 -15.50 31.98 9.70
CA ALA A 541 -15.47 32.65 8.39
C ALA A 541 -16.87 32.80 7.74
N LYS A 542 -17.95 32.34 8.38
CA LYS A 542 -19.34 32.36 7.89
C LYS A 542 -19.53 31.63 6.55
N LEU A 543 -18.68 30.67 6.26
CA LEU A 543 -18.77 29.85 5.05
C LEU A 543 -19.77 28.68 5.23
N ILE A 544 -19.92 28.16 6.44
CA ILE A 544 -20.84 27.10 6.79
C ILE A 544 -21.64 27.46 8.05
N THR A 545 -22.82 26.86 8.23
CA THR A 545 -23.62 27.01 9.45
C THR A 545 -23.30 25.94 10.49
N ALA A 546 -23.11 24.69 10.05
CA ALA A 546 -22.69 23.52 10.85
C ALA A 546 -23.45 23.38 12.21
N ASP A 547 -24.73 23.75 12.25
CA ASP A 547 -25.58 23.65 13.44
C ASP A 547 -26.25 22.27 13.54
N THR A 548 -26.27 21.54 12.43
CA THR A 548 -26.75 20.16 12.32
C THR A 548 -25.63 19.26 11.81
N GLU A 549 -25.77 17.96 11.99
CA GLU A 549 -24.79 17.00 11.50
C GLU A 549 -24.62 17.09 9.97
N PHE A 550 -25.71 17.24 9.23
CA PHE A 550 -25.71 17.33 7.76
C PHE A 550 -25.95 18.78 7.32
N TYR A 551 -24.86 19.55 7.21
CA TYR A 551 -24.90 20.91 6.70
C TYR A 551 -24.42 20.98 5.25
N LEU A 552 -24.82 22.05 4.56
CA LEU A 552 -24.43 22.31 3.17
C LEU A 552 -22.90 22.37 3.02
N GLY A 553 -22.37 21.61 2.07
CA GLY A 553 -20.94 21.54 1.78
C GLY A 553 -20.16 20.61 2.71
N ARG A 554 -20.80 19.91 3.69
CA ARG A 554 -20.06 18.94 4.54
C ARG A 554 -19.47 17.83 3.69
N PRO A 555 -18.14 17.62 3.73
CA PRO A 555 -17.54 16.45 3.12
C PRO A 555 -17.69 15.24 4.06
N VAL A 556 -18.06 14.11 3.50
CA VAL A 556 -18.21 12.84 4.22
C VAL A 556 -17.33 11.76 3.60
N ILE A 557 -16.66 10.95 4.43
CA ILE A 557 -15.92 9.77 4.02
C ILE A 557 -16.55 8.51 4.60
N ILE A 558 -16.82 7.54 3.76
CA ILE A 558 -17.44 6.28 4.14
C ILE A 558 -16.41 5.43 4.91
N GLN A 559 -16.85 4.79 6.01
CA GLN A 559 -16.02 3.97 6.88
C GLN A 559 -16.27 2.47 6.73
N SER A 560 -17.41 2.07 6.17
CA SER A 560 -17.78 0.67 5.96
C SER A 560 -18.45 0.47 4.62
N ASN A 561 -18.20 -0.68 3.99
CA ASN A 561 -18.82 -1.00 2.71
C ASN A 561 -20.33 -1.22 2.85
N ASP A 562 -21.11 -0.65 1.93
CA ASP A 562 -22.51 -0.96 1.71
C ASP A 562 -22.71 -1.34 0.23
N TYR A 563 -22.79 -2.64 -0.02
CA TYR A 563 -22.93 -3.18 -1.37
C TYR A 563 -24.28 -2.88 -2.02
N ASN A 564 -25.33 -2.61 -1.21
CA ASN A 564 -26.67 -2.28 -1.73
C ASN A 564 -26.73 -0.84 -2.23
N LEU A 565 -26.00 0.05 -1.58
CA LEU A 565 -25.89 1.44 -1.99
C LEU A 565 -24.76 1.67 -3.01
N GLY A 566 -23.87 0.69 -3.20
CA GLY A 566 -22.67 0.85 -4.04
C GLY A 566 -21.65 1.80 -3.43
N LEU A 567 -21.64 1.97 -2.11
CA LEU A 567 -20.67 2.78 -1.37
C LEU A 567 -19.63 1.92 -0.67
N PHE A 568 -18.38 2.32 -0.78
CA PHE A 568 -17.24 1.57 -0.24
C PHE A 568 -16.43 2.39 0.77
N ASN A 569 -15.73 1.72 1.66
CA ASN A 569 -14.83 2.36 2.60
C ASN A 569 -13.80 3.22 1.85
N GLY A 570 -13.71 4.49 2.22
CA GLY A 570 -12.85 5.48 1.59
C GLY A 570 -13.55 6.35 0.53
N ASP A 571 -14.77 6.03 0.10
CA ASP A 571 -15.53 6.89 -0.81
C ASP A 571 -15.82 8.24 -0.14
N ILE A 572 -15.63 9.31 -0.89
CA ILE A 572 -15.83 10.68 -0.41
C ILE A 572 -16.96 11.31 -1.20
N GLY A 573 -17.88 11.92 -0.47
CA GLY A 573 -19.00 12.68 -1.04
C GLY A 573 -19.19 14.02 -0.34
N LEU A 574 -20.03 14.86 -0.94
CA LEU A 574 -20.42 16.16 -0.39
C LEU A 574 -21.93 16.20 -0.11
N ILE A 575 -22.30 16.84 0.97
CA ILE A 575 -23.71 17.15 1.26
C ILE A 575 -24.09 18.39 0.45
N LEU A 576 -24.89 18.19 -0.59
CA LEU A 576 -25.30 19.23 -1.54
C LEU A 576 -26.82 19.25 -1.74
N PRO A 577 -27.41 20.35 -2.27
CA PRO A 577 -28.82 20.42 -2.58
C PRO A 577 -29.21 19.45 -3.70
N ASP A 578 -30.38 18.82 -3.60
CA ASP A 578 -30.95 18.04 -4.69
C ASP A 578 -31.76 18.92 -5.62
N MET A 579 -31.19 19.31 -6.75
CA MET A 579 -31.86 20.14 -7.76
C MET A 579 -32.89 19.38 -8.60
N SER A 580 -32.90 18.03 -8.54
CA SER A 580 -33.88 17.23 -9.33
C SER A 580 -35.32 17.32 -8.82
N SER A 581 -35.50 17.76 -7.59
CA SER A 581 -36.82 17.89 -6.98
C SER A 581 -37.62 19.16 -7.39
N GLN A 582 -36.94 20.14 -8.00
CA GLN A 582 -37.62 21.37 -8.47
C GLN A 582 -38.44 21.20 -9.76
N GLY A 583 -38.19 20.13 -10.55
CA GLY A 583 -38.87 19.88 -11.82
C GLY A 583 -40.15 19.06 -11.75
N SER A 584 -40.40 18.32 -10.65
CA SER A 584 -41.51 17.34 -10.59
C SER A 584 -42.82 17.85 -9.99
N TYR A 585 -42.84 19.04 -9.40
CA TYR A 585 -44.05 19.58 -8.76
C TYR A 585 -44.87 20.55 -9.63
N HIS A 586 -44.43 20.87 -10.85
CA HIS A 586 -45.16 21.79 -11.74
C HIS A 586 -46.16 21.13 -12.68
N SER A 587 -46.37 19.82 -12.69
CA SER A 587 -47.21 19.18 -13.72
C SER A 587 -48.51 18.52 -13.23
N SER A 588 -48.90 18.59 -11.96
CA SER A 588 -50.13 17.86 -11.56
C SER A 588 -51.11 18.54 -10.60
N TYR A 589 -51.06 19.85 -10.34
CA TYR A 589 -52.16 20.53 -9.66
C TYR A 589 -52.28 21.99 -10.14
N GLN A 590 -52.88 22.20 -11.32
CA GLN A 590 -53.62 23.42 -11.62
C GLN A 590 -55.05 23.22 -11.15
N SER A 591 -55.35 23.57 -9.92
CA SER A 591 -56.67 24.11 -9.57
C SER A 591 -56.62 24.74 -8.17
N SER A 592 -56.91 26.06 -8.16
CA SER A 592 -57.46 26.85 -7.05
C SER A 592 -56.73 26.79 -5.69
N VAL A 593 -56.00 27.84 -5.32
CA VAL A 593 -56.37 28.76 -4.25
C VAL A 593 -55.35 29.90 -4.21
N GLU A 594 -55.81 31.12 -4.35
CA GLU A 594 -55.15 32.35 -3.93
C GLU A 594 -54.94 32.28 -2.41
N ASP A 595 -53.67 32.17 -1.96
CA ASP A 595 -53.28 32.77 -0.69
C ASP A 595 -51.73 32.90 -0.70
N GLY A 596 -51.29 34.14 -0.54
CA GLY A 596 -49.89 34.57 -0.59
C GLY A 596 -49.11 34.09 0.62
N ASN A 597 -48.50 32.95 0.50
CA ASN A 597 -47.34 32.54 1.28
C ASN A 597 -46.57 31.46 0.46
N ALA A 598 -45.72 31.88 -0.46
CA ALA A 598 -44.78 31.00 -1.09
C ALA A 598 -43.76 30.57 -0.02
N SER A 599 -44.06 29.49 0.69
CA SER A 599 -43.08 28.78 1.49
C SER A 599 -42.05 28.17 0.52
N THR A 600 -40.97 28.91 0.25
CA THR A 600 -39.80 28.40 -0.42
C THR A 600 -39.23 27.32 0.49
N HIS A 601 -39.65 26.06 0.30
CA HIS A 601 -39.03 24.94 0.97
C HIS A 601 -37.56 24.93 0.56
N ALA A 602 -36.67 25.07 1.53
CA ALA A 602 -35.21 24.94 1.32
C ALA A 602 -34.95 23.60 0.60
N PRO A 603 -34.10 23.59 -0.43
CA PRO A 603 -33.83 22.38 -1.19
C PRO A 603 -33.32 21.27 -0.26
N ARG A 604 -33.82 20.05 -0.49
CA ARG A 604 -33.43 18.88 0.30
C ARG A 604 -31.93 18.59 0.12
N LEU A 605 -31.20 18.40 1.21
CA LEU A 605 -29.81 18.03 1.16
C LEU A 605 -29.68 16.53 0.93
N MET A 606 -28.78 16.15 0.00
CA MET A 606 -28.39 14.78 -0.33
C MET A 606 -26.87 14.65 -0.28
N ALA A 607 -26.36 13.45 0.00
CA ALA A 607 -24.94 13.13 -0.16
C ALA A 607 -24.69 12.73 -1.61
N HIS A 608 -23.76 13.43 -2.26
CA HIS A 608 -23.40 13.24 -3.67
C HIS A 608 -22.02 12.59 -3.75
N PHE A 609 -21.92 11.44 -4.45
CA PHE A 609 -20.68 10.70 -4.67
C PHE A 609 -20.45 10.52 -6.17
N ILE A 610 -19.22 10.76 -6.65
CA ILE A 610 -18.83 10.44 -8.02
C ILE A 610 -18.59 8.94 -8.11
N GLN A 611 -19.26 8.26 -9.04
CA GLN A 611 -19.08 6.85 -9.33
C GLN A 611 -17.95 6.65 -10.36
N ALA A 612 -17.46 5.40 -10.49
CA ALA A 612 -16.39 5.05 -11.43
C ALA A 612 -16.70 5.32 -12.92
N ASP A 613 -17.98 5.46 -13.28
CA ASP A 613 -18.43 5.83 -14.62
C ASP A 613 -18.58 7.34 -14.83
N GLY A 614 -18.26 8.14 -13.80
CA GLY A 614 -18.44 9.60 -13.79
C GLY A 614 -19.85 10.04 -13.41
N SER A 615 -20.80 9.14 -13.22
CA SER A 615 -22.15 9.48 -12.75
C SER A 615 -22.16 9.90 -11.28
N ILE A 616 -23.18 10.67 -10.88
CA ILE A 616 -23.32 11.09 -9.49
C ILE A 616 -24.37 10.24 -8.80
N LEU A 617 -23.94 9.49 -7.79
CA LEU A 617 -24.82 8.78 -6.88
C LEU A 617 -25.32 9.75 -5.80
N LYS A 618 -26.64 9.87 -5.67
CA LYS A 618 -27.30 10.68 -4.62
C LYS A 618 -27.88 9.78 -3.56
N VAL A 619 -27.48 9.98 -2.32
CA VAL A 619 -27.94 9.19 -1.17
C VAL A 619 -28.51 10.11 -0.10
N LEU A 620 -29.63 9.71 0.49
CA LEU A 620 -30.15 10.40 1.66
C LEU A 620 -29.16 10.35 2.82
N PRO A 621 -28.81 11.47 3.47
CA PRO A 621 -27.85 11.47 4.57
C PRO A 621 -28.17 10.45 5.67
N ALA A 622 -29.44 10.28 6.02
CA ALA A 622 -29.90 9.30 7.01
C ALA A 622 -29.71 7.82 6.58
N ARG A 623 -29.40 7.54 5.30
CA ARG A 623 -29.12 6.19 4.77
C ARG A 623 -27.64 5.93 4.59
N LEU A 624 -26.79 6.92 4.87
CA LEU A 624 -25.34 6.71 4.78
C LEU A 624 -24.89 5.63 5.77
N PRO A 625 -24.02 4.72 5.35
CA PRO A 625 -23.33 3.83 6.29
C PRO A 625 -22.45 4.62 7.25
N SER A 626 -21.72 3.96 8.14
CA SER A 626 -20.78 4.63 9.03
C SER A 626 -19.84 5.57 8.24
N HIS A 627 -19.79 6.83 8.64
CA HIS A 627 -19.06 7.90 7.94
C HIS A 627 -18.49 8.93 8.92
N ASP A 628 -17.47 9.66 8.48
CA ASP A 628 -16.85 10.77 9.22
C ASP A 628 -16.78 12.02 8.35
N THR A 629 -16.53 13.19 8.95
CA THR A 629 -16.18 14.43 8.21
C THR A 629 -14.81 14.30 7.57
N CYS A 630 -14.59 14.84 6.37
CA CYS A 630 -13.40 14.60 5.56
C CYS A 630 -12.73 15.88 5.01
N PHE A 631 -12.55 16.92 5.82
CA PHE A 631 -11.58 17.98 5.49
C PHE A 631 -10.16 17.47 5.62
N ALA A 632 -9.93 16.59 6.59
CA ALA A 632 -8.68 15.89 6.82
C ALA A 632 -8.89 14.37 6.83
N MET A 633 -7.85 13.63 6.43
CA MET A 633 -7.81 12.16 6.50
C MET A 633 -6.42 11.68 6.86
N THR A 634 -6.26 10.40 7.23
CA THR A 634 -4.92 9.84 7.44
C THR A 634 -4.19 9.67 6.10
N VAL A 635 -2.84 9.71 6.15
CA VAL A 635 -2.00 9.40 4.97
C VAL A 635 -2.35 8.03 4.40
N HIS A 636 -2.63 7.02 5.23
CA HIS A 636 -3.06 5.69 4.77
C HIS A 636 -4.34 5.74 3.93
N LYS A 637 -5.35 6.51 4.35
CA LYS A 637 -6.61 6.65 3.60
C LYS A 637 -6.49 7.46 2.31
N SER A 638 -5.38 8.18 2.12
CA SER A 638 -5.08 8.89 0.90
C SER A 638 -4.44 8.02 -0.19
N GLN A 639 -4.06 6.78 0.13
CA GLN A 639 -3.50 5.85 -0.85
C GLN A 639 -4.46 5.65 -2.02
N GLY A 640 -3.93 5.57 -3.24
CA GLY A 640 -4.74 5.57 -4.46
C GLY A 640 -5.39 6.92 -4.81
N SER A 641 -5.08 8.02 -4.08
CA SER A 641 -5.60 9.37 -4.36
C SER A 641 -4.45 10.33 -4.66
N GLU A 642 -4.77 11.43 -5.33
CA GLU A 642 -3.85 12.54 -5.58
C GLU A 642 -4.64 13.85 -5.54
N PHE A 643 -4.00 14.91 -5.10
CA PHE A 643 -4.59 16.23 -4.93
C PHE A 643 -3.69 17.29 -5.55
N ALA A 644 -4.24 18.41 -6.00
CA ALA A 644 -3.42 19.53 -6.47
C ALA A 644 -2.54 20.04 -5.33
N ASN A 645 -3.15 20.26 -4.16
CA ASN A 645 -2.49 20.82 -2.99
C ASN A 645 -2.66 19.88 -1.78
N VAL A 646 -1.58 19.59 -1.07
CA VAL A 646 -1.58 18.73 0.11
C VAL A 646 -0.93 19.42 1.28
N ALA A 647 -1.54 19.33 2.46
CA ALA A 647 -0.94 19.75 3.72
C ALA A 647 -0.74 18.53 4.62
N LEU A 648 0.50 18.21 4.97
CA LEU A 648 0.84 17.16 5.94
C LEU A 648 0.90 17.74 7.35
N VAL A 649 0.21 17.11 8.30
CA VAL A 649 0.23 17.48 9.72
C VAL A 649 0.96 16.43 10.52
N LEU A 650 2.04 16.84 11.17
CA LEU A 650 2.80 16.04 12.12
C LEU A 650 2.51 16.49 13.57
N PRO A 651 2.58 15.62 14.56
CA PRO A 651 2.38 16.00 15.97
C PRO A 651 3.57 16.82 16.49
N ILE A 652 3.34 17.69 17.48
CA ILE A 652 4.43 18.47 18.11
C ILE A 652 5.30 17.58 19.00
N TRP A 653 4.66 16.79 19.87
CA TRP A 653 5.32 15.93 20.85
C TRP A 653 4.81 14.49 20.71
N PRO A 654 5.30 13.73 19.72
CA PRO A 654 4.87 12.35 19.56
C PRO A 654 5.34 11.50 20.75
N SER A 655 4.42 10.70 21.30
CA SER A 655 4.77 9.66 22.28
C SER A 655 5.68 8.59 21.62
N PRO A 656 6.35 7.74 22.40
CA PRO A 656 7.16 6.66 21.84
C PRO A 656 6.40 5.78 20.85
N ALA A 657 5.16 5.40 21.18
CA ALA A 657 4.29 4.63 20.27
C ALA A 657 3.93 5.42 18.99
N GLN A 658 3.70 6.72 19.09
CA GLN A 658 3.43 7.57 17.93
C GLN A 658 4.68 7.76 17.07
N LYS A 659 5.88 7.84 17.66
CA LYS A 659 7.14 7.91 16.91
C LYS A 659 7.36 6.69 16.02
N GLN A 660 6.95 5.50 16.46
CA GLN A 660 7.04 4.28 15.66
C GLN A 660 6.17 4.33 14.38
N LEU A 661 5.07 5.09 14.41
CA LEU A 661 4.19 5.28 13.25
C LEU A 661 4.70 6.34 12.27
N LEU A 662 5.61 7.22 12.74
CA LEU A 662 6.20 8.27 11.91
C LEU A 662 7.39 7.70 11.15
N THR A 663 7.15 7.23 9.94
CA THR A 663 8.15 6.59 9.09
C THR A 663 8.37 7.36 7.80
N LYS A 664 9.49 7.10 7.13
CA LYS A 664 9.80 7.74 5.86
C LYS A 664 8.79 7.39 4.77
N GLU A 665 8.24 6.18 4.78
CA GLU A 665 7.21 5.75 3.83
C GLU A 665 5.92 6.54 4.03
N LEU A 666 5.59 6.93 5.28
CA LEU A 666 4.45 7.81 5.58
C LEU A 666 4.69 9.21 5.00
N VAL A 667 5.86 9.79 5.27
CA VAL A 667 6.23 11.13 4.78
C VAL A 667 6.31 11.13 3.25
N TYR A 668 6.99 10.14 2.66
CA TYR A 668 7.11 9.96 1.21
C TYR A 668 5.73 9.83 0.56
N THR A 669 4.86 8.99 1.13
CA THR A 669 3.49 8.83 0.62
C THR A 669 2.72 10.15 0.66
N ALA A 670 2.81 10.91 1.74
CA ALA A 670 2.14 12.20 1.85
C ALA A 670 2.65 13.23 0.81
N ILE A 671 3.97 13.36 0.65
CA ILE A 671 4.59 14.25 -0.33
C ILE A 671 4.11 13.91 -1.74
N THR A 672 4.13 12.63 -2.07
CA THR A 672 3.79 12.15 -3.42
C THR A 672 2.29 12.18 -3.75
N ARG A 673 1.41 12.51 -2.79
CA ARG A 673 -0.01 12.82 -3.06
C ARG A 673 -0.19 14.22 -3.67
N ALA A 674 0.76 15.13 -3.48
CA ALA A 674 0.72 16.48 -4.03
C ALA A 674 1.12 16.48 -5.52
N LYS A 675 0.37 17.26 -6.33
CA LYS A 675 0.68 17.50 -7.75
C LYS A 675 1.32 18.86 -7.98
N GLN A 676 0.91 19.87 -7.21
CA GLN A 676 1.31 21.27 -7.41
C GLN A 676 1.97 21.87 -6.18
N HIS A 677 1.35 21.73 -4.98
CA HIS A 677 1.90 22.31 -3.76
C HIS A 677 1.84 21.32 -2.59
N PHE A 678 2.91 21.31 -1.82
CA PHE A 678 3.04 20.52 -0.60
C PHE A 678 3.39 21.43 0.57
N THR A 679 2.52 21.44 1.58
CA THR A 679 2.72 22.15 2.85
C THR A 679 2.99 21.14 3.96
N CYS A 680 3.96 21.40 4.83
CA CYS A 680 4.21 20.59 6.01
C CYS A 680 4.04 21.43 7.28
N LEU A 681 3.08 21.07 8.14
CA LEU A 681 2.99 21.58 9.51
C LEU A 681 3.70 20.60 10.45
N GLY A 682 4.82 21.01 11.02
CA GLY A 682 5.63 20.16 11.87
C GLY A 682 6.77 20.90 12.57
N SER A 683 7.48 20.22 13.46
CA SER A 683 8.80 20.66 13.91
C SER A 683 9.88 19.95 13.11
N GLN A 684 11.02 20.64 12.88
CA GLN A 684 12.13 20.07 12.13
C GLN A 684 12.58 18.72 12.72
N ALA A 685 12.68 18.62 14.04
CA ALA A 685 13.10 17.39 14.72
C ALA A 685 12.16 16.20 14.46
N VAL A 686 10.84 16.43 14.43
CA VAL A 686 9.85 15.36 14.15
C VAL A 686 9.87 14.97 12.68
N PHE A 687 9.99 15.93 11.78
CA PHE A 687 10.09 15.66 10.34
C PHE A 687 11.36 14.88 9.99
N GLU A 688 12.51 15.30 10.51
CA GLU A 688 13.78 14.58 10.33
C GLU A 688 13.69 13.16 10.87
N HIS A 689 13.18 12.99 12.09
CA HIS A 689 12.99 11.66 12.68
C HIS A 689 12.12 10.78 11.77
N ALA A 690 10.96 11.29 11.35
CA ALA A 690 10.05 10.56 10.48
C ALA A 690 10.68 10.21 9.12
N SER A 691 11.43 11.14 8.52
CA SER A 691 12.07 10.96 7.21
C SER A 691 13.25 9.99 7.23
N LEU A 692 13.87 9.77 8.39
CA LEU A 692 15.02 8.86 8.53
C LEU A 692 14.61 7.47 9.03
N GLN A 693 13.45 7.34 9.65
CA GLN A 693 12.97 6.07 10.20
C GLN A 693 12.26 5.24 9.12
N ALA A 694 12.89 4.17 8.64
CA ALA A 694 12.22 3.22 7.76
C ALA A 694 11.21 2.35 8.52
N THR A 695 10.10 2.01 7.87
CA THR A 695 9.15 1.02 8.37
C THR A 695 9.86 -0.32 8.53
N GLN A 696 9.85 -0.86 9.73
CA GLN A 696 10.37 -2.19 10.00
C GLN A 696 9.20 -3.16 10.02
N ARG A 697 9.19 -4.11 9.09
CA ARG A 697 8.27 -5.23 9.08
C ARG A 697 9.07 -6.51 8.93
N SER A 698 9.20 -7.24 10.02
CA SER A 698 9.89 -8.53 10.03
C SER A 698 9.10 -9.53 9.19
N SER A 699 9.76 -10.12 8.20
CA SER A 699 9.22 -11.11 7.27
C SER A 699 10.34 -12.01 6.78
N GLY A 700 10.08 -13.30 6.61
CA GLY A 700 10.99 -14.24 5.96
C GLY A 700 10.79 -14.33 4.45
N LEU A 701 9.79 -13.65 3.88
CA LEU A 701 9.45 -13.76 2.46
C LEU A 701 10.61 -13.29 1.56
N ALA A 702 11.23 -12.15 1.88
CA ALA A 702 12.39 -11.64 1.13
C ALA A 702 13.52 -12.67 1.09
N ARG A 703 13.88 -13.28 2.24
CA ARG A 703 14.89 -14.33 2.32
C ARG A 703 14.53 -15.52 1.43
N ARG A 704 13.28 -15.98 1.43
CA ARG A 704 12.81 -17.11 0.63
C ARG A 704 12.90 -16.85 -0.88
N LEU A 705 12.57 -15.63 -1.31
CA LEU A 705 12.62 -15.24 -2.72
C LEU A 705 14.05 -14.99 -3.23
N TRP A 706 14.93 -14.48 -2.37
CA TRP A 706 16.26 -14.03 -2.75
C TRP A 706 17.40 -14.87 -2.18
N SER A 707 17.16 -15.97 -1.46
CA SER A 707 18.06 -16.89 -0.74
C SER A 707 19.55 -16.48 -0.83
N GLN A 708 20.03 -15.66 0.09
CA GLN A 708 21.37 -15.09 0.34
C GLN A 708 21.38 -13.53 0.37
N ILE A 709 20.36 -12.91 0.92
CA ILE A 709 20.47 -11.50 1.31
C ILE A 709 21.03 -11.40 2.73
#